data_c5faf83cb87e62c6c04ed8c4085514c0
#
_entry.id   c5faf83cb87e62c6c04ed8c4085514c0
#
_cell.length_a   1.000
_cell.length_b   1.000
_cell.length_c   1.000
_cell.angle_alpha   90.00
_cell.angle_beta   90.00
_cell.angle_gamma   90.00
#
_symmetry.space_group_name_H-M   'P 1'
#
loop_
_entity.id
_entity.type
_entity.pdbx_description
1 polymer ?
#
loop_
_entity_poly.entity_id
_entity_poly.type
_entity_poly.pdbx_seq_one_letter_code
_entity_poly.pdbx_strand_id
1 'polypeptide(L)'
;CIRDPLSGRAYVHQAMRVTGAGDPRVSLDKTLPGKLPQRKLCQTAAAGYSSYGNQIGLATGHVAELYHEGYIAKRLECGAVVAAAPAYNVRRECPAPGDVVILLGGRTGRDGIGGATGSSKSHNLKSLSTMASEVQKGNAPEERKIQRLFRNSAVTRLIKRCNDFGAGGVSVAIGELADGLRIDLDAVRKKYDGLDGTELAISESQERMAVVVAPEDAETFIAAATAENLEAYPVAVVTQEARMVMKWNGAVIADLSRDFLNTNGAVKHAGVRVMEKDRSALSKPRFRSLREMASSLTCASRRGLVERFDSTIGAGSILMPFGGRTQRTPAQAMAAVFPVLPGQTTDQASVMAWGCDPEQTSADPYIGAYNAVYTSMAKLVAAGADYKKAYLSFQEFFEKLRTEPERWGKPFSALLGTVDAQLELGAAAIGGKDSMSGTFLDLDVPPTLISFAIAPLKTGEVLSPEFKAAGHPVYLFSGPDAESRKAAWETLHALAQSGKVCAAWAVENGLSEAVMNMSFGNEIGFTAENTELDWNALLPGAIVAELTEQTPHAVRLGVTTADPIVRIAGDSAAVSELLALNEGVLESVYPSRTAADTAEVPVLSAPAVTRAAPRIGVAVPKVLIPVFPGTNCEYDSARAVRRAGLEPEIMVLNNQSAQDVADSIRRFAEAARSSQIIFVPGGFSGGDEPDGSAKFITAFFRNPEVRDATMDLLKNRDGLMLGVCNGFQALIKLGLVPFGEIIDTDETCPTLTYNTISRHQSRLVRTRIASNRSAWLAGTQVGEVYTVPISHGEGRFLCSEELVRKLAANGQIATQYVDENGVPGMDVDMNPNGSIWAVEGITSPDGRVLGKMGHSERVADGLYKNVDGCYDMKLFQSAKAYFSL
;
A
#
# COMPACT_ATOMS: atom_id res chain seq x y z
N CYS A 1 -6.04 -7.39 -9.16
CA CYS A 1 -4.86 -7.94 -8.47
C CYS A 1 -5.12 -8.27 -7.00
N ILE A 2 -5.94 -7.48 -6.28
CA ILE A 2 -6.10 -7.65 -4.82
C ILE A 2 -6.97 -8.86 -4.48
N ARG A 3 -8.00 -9.19 -5.28
CA ARG A 3 -8.86 -10.36 -5.09
C ARG A 3 -8.33 -11.64 -5.72
N ASP A 4 -7.51 -11.56 -6.79
CA ASP A 4 -6.97 -12.76 -7.44
C ASP A 4 -6.34 -13.75 -6.44
N PRO A 5 -5.49 -13.32 -5.49
CA PRO A 5 -4.92 -14.23 -4.51
C PRO A 5 -5.94 -14.91 -3.59
N LEU A 6 -7.11 -14.29 -3.36
CA LEU A 6 -8.19 -14.93 -2.58
C LEU A 6 -8.71 -16.20 -3.25
N SER A 7 -8.61 -16.30 -4.58
CA SER A 7 -8.92 -17.56 -5.30
C SER A 7 -8.04 -18.72 -4.82
N GLY A 8 -6.81 -18.44 -4.38
CA GLY A 8 -5.90 -19.36 -3.67
C GLY A 8 -6.04 -19.37 -2.15
N ARG A 9 -7.03 -18.68 -1.57
CA ARG A 9 -7.26 -18.43 -0.13
C ARG A 9 -6.14 -17.62 0.53
N ALA A 10 -5.26 -17.01 -0.26
CA ALA A 10 -4.26 -16.08 0.24
C ALA A 10 -4.80 -14.64 0.24
N TYR A 11 -4.51 -13.90 1.28
CA TYR A 11 -4.87 -12.48 1.36
C TYR A 11 -3.64 -11.59 1.22
N VAL A 12 -3.84 -10.49 0.51
CA VAL A 12 -2.78 -9.53 0.21
C VAL A 12 -2.38 -8.78 1.48
N HIS A 13 -1.07 -8.63 1.71
CA HIS A 13 -0.53 -7.88 2.84
C HIS A 13 0.38 -6.73 2.43
N GLN A 14 0.88 -6.70 1.20
CA GLN A 14 1.67 -5.59 0.66
C GLN A 14 1.47 -5.45 -0.84
N ALA A 15 1.48 -4.21 -1.33
CA ALA A 15 1.34 -3.86 -2.74
C ALA A 15 2.48 -2.97 -3.23
N MET A 16 2.75 -3.05 -4.53
CA MET A 16 3.66 -2.21 -5.28
C MET A 16 2.91 -1.60 -6.47
N ARG A 17 3.15 -0.32 -6.77
CA ARG A 17 2.63 0.34 -7.96
C ARG A 17 3.78 0.77 -8.87
N VAL A 18 3.76 0.35 -10.14
CA VAL A 18 4.71 0.76 -11.18
C VAL A 18 3.93 1.24 -12.39
N THR A 19 4.12 2.48 -12.82
CA THR A 19 3.32 3.10 -13.86
C THR A 19 4.19 3.79 -14.91
N GLY A 20 3.64 4.04 -16.10
CA GLY A 20 4.31 4.75 -17.20
C GLY A 20 3.43 5.87 -17.75
N ALA A 21 4.00 7.06 -17.91
CA ALA A 21 3.33 8.27 -18.38
C ALA A 21 4.22 9.10 -19.33
N GLY A 22 3.62 9.99 -20.09
CA GLY A 22 4.34 11.13 -20.68
C GLY A 22 4.76 12.13 -19.59
N ASP A 23 5.60 13.11 -19.95
CA ASP A 23 6.05 14.13 -18.98
C ASP A 23 4.84 14.94 -18.43
N PRO A 24 4.55 14.84 -17.12
CA PRO A 24 3.39 15.50 -16.52
C PRO A 24 3.58 17.01 -16.33
N ARG A 25 4.77 17.55 -16.58
CA ARG A 25 5.09 18.98 -16.47
C ARG A 25 4.72 19.76 -17.73
N VAL A 26 4.43 19.05 -18.82
CA VAL A 26 4.03 19.65 -20.11
C VAL A 26 2.78 20.51 -19.91
N SER A 27 2.80 21.71 -20.50
CA SER A 27 1.71 22.68 -20.42
C SER A 27 0.42 22.19 -21.11
N LEU A 28 -0.74 22.67 -20.62
CA LEU A 28 -2.05 22.22 -21.09
C LEU A 28 -2.31 22.46 -22.57
N ASP A 29 -1.78 23.57 -23.11
CA ASP A 29 -1.89 23.94 -24.53
C ASP A 29 -1.20 22.96 -25.48
N LYS A 30 -0.27 22.16 -24.97
CA LYS A 30 0.42 21.11 -25.73
C LYS A 30 -0.27 19.75 -25.68
N THR A 31 -1.46 19.68 -25.07
CA THR A 31 -2.23 18.42 -24.99
C THR A 31 -2.74 18.02 -26.39
N LEU A 32 -2.47 16.79 -26.78
CA LEU A 32 -2.91 16.27 -28.07
C LEU A 32 -4.46 16.17 -28.13
N PRO A 33 -5.07 16.47 -29.28
CA PRO A 33 -6.51 16.29 -29.49
C PRO A 33 -6.95 14.86 -29.13
N GLY A 34 -8.05 14.72 -28.41
CA GLY A 34 -8.57 13.42 -27.95
C GLY A 34 -7.83 12.79 -26.76
N LYS A 35 -6.88 13.52 -26.16
CA LYS A 35 -6.19 13.11 -24.93
C LYS A 35 -6.51 14.03 -23.76
N LEU A 36 -6.36 13.50 -22.55
CA LEU A 36 -6.31 14.30 -21.33
C LEU A 36 -4.88 14.79 -21.09
N PRO A 37 -4.71 15.96 -20.43
CA PRO A 37 -3.38 16.44 -20.04
C PRO A 37 -2.64 15.41 -19.19
N GLN A 38 -1.33 15.21 -19.42
CA GLN A 38 -0.53 14.24 -18.68
C GLN A 38 -0.54 14.52 -17.16
N ARG A 39 -0.47 15.79 -16.77
CA ARG A 39 -0.60 16.19 -15.34
C ARG A 39 -1.90 15.67 -14.73
N LYS A 40 -3.04 15.89 -15.40
CA LYS A 40 -4.34 15.42 -14.90
C LYS A 40 -4.39 13.90 -14.81
N LEU A 41 -3.92 13.18 -15.82
CA LEU A 41 -3.85 11.73 -15.81
C LEU A 41 -3.03 11.21 -14.62
N CYS A 42 -1.82 11.74 -14.44
CA CYS A 42 -0.92 11.33 -13.36
C CYS A 42 -1.51 11.59 -11.97
N GLN A 43 -2.02 12.81 -11.74
CA GLN A 43 -2.58 13.18 -10.44
C GLN A 43 -3.86 12.41 -10.12
N THR A 44 -4.78 12.25 -11.09
CA THR A 44 -6.08 11.57 -10.86
C THR A 44 -5.87 10.06 -10.69
N ALA A 45 -4.98 9.44 -11.48
CA ALA A 45 -4.65 8.03 -11.32
C ALA A 45 -4.00 7.75 -9.96
N ALA A 46 -3.07 8.61 -9.53
CA ALA A 46 -2.46 8.49 -8.21
C ALA A 46 -3.50 8.64 -7.07
N ALA A 47 -4.40 9.62 -7.19
CA ALA A 47 -5.46 9.85 -6.20
C ALA A 47 -6.42 8.64 -6.11
N GLY A 48 -6.90 8.12 -7.24
CA GLY A 48 -7.81 6.97 -7.26
C GLY A 48 -7.14 5.71 -6.72
N TYR A 49 -5.91 5.44 -7.11
CA TYR A 49 -5.18 4.25 -6.68
C TYR A 49 -4.85 4.28 -5.18
N SER A 50 -4.37 5.42 -4.68
CA SER A 50 -4.07 5.60 -3.25
C SER A 50 -5.33 5.56 -2.40
N SER A 51 -6.40 6.24 -2.81
CA SER A 51 -7.68 6.24 -2.10
C SER A 51 -8.22 4.81 -1.94
N TYR A 52 -8.25 4.02 -3.01
CA TYR A 52 -8.70 2.63 -2.96
C TYR A 52 -7.84 1.77 -2.03
N GLY A 53 -6.51 1.78 -2.21
CA GLY A 53 -5.58 1.00 -1.39
C GLY A 53 -5.61 1.39 0.09
N ASN A 54 -5.64 2.70 0.39
CA ASN A 54 -5.69 3.20 1.76
C ASN A 54 -7.00 2.78 2.46
N GLN A 55 -8.14 2.85 1.77
CA GLN A 55 -9.45 2.49 2.35
C GLN A 55 -9.57 0.99 2.63
N ILE A 56 -9.10 0.12 1.76
CA ILE A 56 -9.10 -1.33 2.05
C ILE A 56 -8.11 -1.73 3.14
N GLY A 57 -7.20 -0.85 3.52
CA GLY A 57 -6.16 -1.12 4.52
C GLY A 57 -5.08 -2.05 4.00
N LEU A 58 -4.56 -1.75 2.81
CA LEU A 58 -3.47 -2.45 2.15
C LEU A 58 -2.23 -1.57 2.13
N ALA A 59 -1.14 -2.03 2.75
CA ALA A 59 0.13 -1.33 2.71
C ALA A 59 0.71 -1.29 1.30
N THR A 60 0.99 -0.07 0.80
CA THR A 60 1.73 0.12 -0.45
C THR A 60 3.19 0.42 -0.13
N GLY A 61 4.04 -0.61 -0.23
CA GLY A 61 5.44 -0.52 0.19
C GLY A 61 6.36 0.15 -0.82
N HIS A 62 5.94 0.26 -2.09
CA HIS A 62 6.75 0.91 -3.13
C HIS A 62 5.86 1.51 -4.22
N VAL A 63 6.18 2.72 -4.67
CA VAL A 63 5.48 3.41 -5.75
C VAL A 63 6.49 4.03 -6.71
N ALA A 64 6.42 3.65 -7.98
CA ALA A 64 7.24 4.17 -9.05
C ALA A 64 6.39 4.70 -10.21
N GLU A 65 6.88 5.72 -10.88
CA GLU A 65 6.30 6.22 -12.12
C GLU A 65 7.43 6.51 -13.11
N LEU A 66 7.40 5.79 -14.24
CA LEU A 66 8.33 5.93 -15.35
C LEU A 66 7.80 6.97 -16.31
N TYR A 67 8.71 7.71 -16.95
CA TYR A 67 8.34 8.74 -17.90
C TYR A 67 9.03 8.50 -19.25
N HIS A 68 8.22 8.44 -20.30
CA HIS A 68 8.68 8.33 -21.68
C HIS A 68 7.63 8.96 -22.61
N GLU A 69 8.03 9.67 -23.64
CA GLU A 69 7.11 10.37 -24.54
C GLU A 69 6.08 9.43 -25.20
N GLY A 70 6.46 8.21 -25.51
CA GLY A 70 5.57 7.21 -26.10
C GLY A 70 4.36 6.85 -25.23
N TYR A 71 4.45 6.98 -23.89
CA TYR A 71 3.30 6.74 -23.01
C TYR A 71 2.18 7.80 -23.15
N ILE A 72 2.39 8.86 -23.94
CA ILE A 72 1.31 9.76 -24.35
C ILE A 72 0.26 8.99 -25.16
N ALA A 73 0.69 7.98 -25.95
CA ALA A 73 -0.21 7.12 -26.71
C ALA A 73 -1.21 6.40 -25.81
N LYS A 74 -0.72 5.79 -24.73
CA LYS A 74 -1.55 5.15 -23.71
C LYS A 74 -0.75 5.02 -22.41
N ARG A 75 -1.31 5.52 -21.30
CA ARG A 75 -0.71 5.39 -19.98
C ARG A 75 -0.64 3.92 -19.58
N LEU A 76 0.44 3.51 -18.95
CA LEU A 76 0.58 2.22 -18.26
C LEU A 76 0.20 2.39 -16.78
N GLU A 77 -0.78 1.62 -16.30
CA GLU A 77 -1.06 1.42 -14.87
C GLU A 77 -0.82 -0.06 -14.55
N CYS A 78 0.15 -0.32 -13.71
CA CYS A 78 0.51 -1.65 -13.29
C CYS A 78 0.69 -1.70 -11.77
N GLY A 79 0.36 -2.82 -11.17
CA GLY A 79 0.59 -3.10 -9.77
C GLY A 79 0.95 -4.56 -9.57
N ALA A 80 1.72 -4.81 -8.53
CA ALA A 80 2.03 -6.14 -8.05
C ALA A 80 1.69 -6.24 -6.57
N VAL A 81 1.27 -7.42 -6.13
CA VAL A 81 0.88 -7.67 -4.74
C VAL A 81 1.56 -8.91 -4.19
N VAL A 82 1.77 -8.92 -2.88
CA VAL A 82 2.23 -10.11 -2.15
C VAL A 82 1.11 -10.55 -1.22
N ALA A 83 0.75 -11.83 -1.35
CA ALA A 83 -0.29 -12.45 -0.53
C ALA A 83 0.25 -13.69 0.19
N ALA A 84 -0.33 -14.02 1.33
CA ALA A 84 0.01 -15.21 2.09
C ALA A 84 -1.23 -15.79 2.78
N ALA A 85 -1.17 -17.08 3.07
CA ALA A 85 -2.16 -17.80 3.89
C ALA A 85 -1.48 -18.97 4.60
N PRO A 86 -2.07 -19.47 5.72
CA PRO A 86 -1.68 -20.75 6.26
C PRO A 86 -1.82 -21.87 5.22
N ALA A 87 -0.80 -22.71 5.07
CA ALA A 87 -0.77 -23.76 4.05
C ALA A 87 -2.00 -24.70 4.09
N TYR A 88 -2.53 -24.98 5.30
CA TYR A 88 -3.71 -25.80 5.47
C TYR A 88 -5.03 -25.17 5.00
N ASN A 89 -5.06 -23.86 4.68
CA ASN A 89 -6.23 -23.21 4.06
C ASN A 89 -6.34 -23.56 2.56
N VAL A 90 -5.27 -24.02 1.93
CA VAL A 90 -5.24 -24.32 0.50
C VAL A 90 -5.92 -25.68 0.24
N ARG A 91 -7.19 -25.66 -0.18
CA ARG A 91 -7.92 -26.83 -0.67
C ARG A 91 -7.83 -26.87 -2.21
N ARG A 92 -7.65 -28.06 -2.75
CA ARG A 92 -7.58 -28.33 -4.20
C ARG A 92 -8.58 -29.43 -4.56
N GLU A 93 -9.82 -29.25 -4.11
CA GLU A 93 -10.92 -30.17 -4.43
C GLU A 93 -11.62 -29.74 -5.71
N CYS A 94 -11.91 -30.71 -6.58
CA CYS A 94 -12.80 -30.45 -7.69
C CYS A 94 -14.24 -30.37 -7.20
N PRO A 95 -15.02 -29.38 -7.64
CA PRO A 95 -16.45 -29.33 -7.36
C PRO A 95 -17.16 -30.59 -7.87
N ALA A 96 -18.12 -31.09 -7.10
CA ALA A 96 -18.92 -32.27 -7.41
C ALA A 96 -20.37 -31.88 -7.75
N PRO A 97 -21.11 -32.67 -8.55
CA PRO A 97 -22.53 -32.44 -8.80
C PRO A 97 -23.32 -32.31 -7.50
N GLY A 98 -24.14 -31.25 -7.40
CA GLY A 98 -24.88 -30.88 -6.20
C GLY A 98 -24.22 -29.78 -5.35
N ASP A 99 -22.92 -29.51 -5.53
CA ASP A 99 -22.26 -28.39 -4.85
C ASP A 99 -22.90 -27.07 -5.22
N VAL A 100 -22.93 -26.14 -4.26
CA VAL A 100 -23.59 -24.85 -4.38
C VAL A 100 -22.54 -23.75 -4.67
N VAL A 101 -22.85 -22.92 -5.65
CA VAL A 101 -22.06 -21.70 -5.94
C VAL A 101 -22.74 -20.51 -5.24
N ILE A 102 -22.01 -19.88 -4.34
CA ILE A 102 -22.44 -18.69 -3.61
C ILE A 102 -21.70 -17.47 -4.18
N LEU A 103 -22.47 -16.45 -4.56
CA LEU A 103 -21.95 -15.12 -4.85
C LEU A 103 -21.96 -14.29 -3.57
N LEU A 104 -20.83 -13.62 -3.26
CA LEU A 104 -20.73 -12.75 -2.09
C LEU A 104 -20.11 -11.40 -2.46
N GLY A 105 -20.43 -10.38 -1.67
CA GLY A 105 -19.94 -9.02 -1.84
C GLY A 105 -20.94 -8.06 -2.44
N GLY A 106 -20.46 -7.14 -3.28
CA GLY A 106 -21.27 -6.06 -3.85
C GLY A 106 -22.34 -6.53 -4.84
N ARG A 107 -23.35 -5.67 -5.06
CA ARG A 107 -24.42 -5.91 -6.03
C ARG A 107 -23.97 -5.58 -7.46
N THR A 108 -24.65 -6.15 -8.44
CA THR A 108 -24.38 -6.00 -9.89
C THR A 108 -25.03 -4.74 -10.45
N GLY A 109 -24.30 -3.98 -11.25
CA GLY A 109 -24.77 -2.80 -11.99
C GLY A 109 -24.27 -2.79 -13.45
N ARG A 110 -24.55 -1.71 -14.19
CA ARG A 110 -24.01 -1.44 -15.54
C ARG A 110 -22.60 -0.85 -15.46
N ASP A 111 -21.70 -1.49 -14.78
CA ASP A 111 -20.32 -1.08 -14.62
C ASP A 111 -19.38 -2.17 -15.12
N GLY A 112 -18.31 -1.77 -15.81
CA GLY A 112 -17.34 -2.70 -16.40
C GLY A 112 -17.85 -3.52 -17.58
N ILE A 113 -19.02 -3.18 -18.17
CA ILE A 113 -19.53 -3.92 -19.33
C ILE A 113 -18.60 -3.75 -20.52
N GLY A 114 -17.94 -4.83 -20.92
CA GLY A 114 -16.90 -4.80 -21.93
C GLY A 114 -15.58 -4.14 -21.50
N GLY A 115 -15.36 -3.91 -20.20
CA GLY A 115 -14.19 -3.23 -19.66
C GLY A 115 -12.88 -3.92 -20.01
N ALA A 116 -12.81 -5.23 -19.86
CA ALA A 116 -11.65 -6.02 -20.27
C ALA A 116 -11.39 -5.95 -21.79
N THR A 117 -12.45 -6.04 -22.61
CA THR A 117 -12.34 -5.86 -24.06
C THR A 117 -11.90 -4.43 -24.41
N GLY A 118 -12.45 -3.41 -23.73
CA GLY A 118 -12.11 -2.01 -23.92
C GLY A 118 -10.65 -1.71 -23.55
N SER A 119 -10.16 -2.27 -22.46
CA SER A 119 -8.76 -2.11 -22.04
C SER A 119 -7.77 -2.70 -23.06
N SER A 120 -8.21 -3.70 -23.85
CA SER A 120 -7.42 -4.36 -24.91
C SER A 120 -7.55 -3.69 -26.27
N LYS A 121 -8.35 -2.62 -26.40
CA LYS A 121 -8.48 -1.83 -27.64
C LYS A 121 -7.52 -0.65 -27.65
N SER A 122 -7.03 -0.29 -28.84
CA SER A 122 -6.32 0.97 -29.04
C SER A 122 -7.29 2.15 -28.90
N HIS A 123 -6.84 3.24 -28.30
CA HIS A 123 -7.63 4.46 -28.15
C HIS A 123 -7.75 5.23 -29.47
N ASN A 124 -8.84 5.98 -29.61
CA ASN A 124 -9.09 6.89 -30.72
C ASN A 124 -9.71 8.21 -30.21
N LEU A 125 -9.99 9.15 -31.11
CA LEU A 125 -10.52 10.47 -30.76
C LEU A 125 -11.88 10.44 -30.02
N LYS A 126 -12.68 9.38 -30.19
CA LYS A 126 -13.99 9.21 -29.56
C LYS A 126 -13.94 8.45 -28.22
N SER A 127 -12.80 7.85 -27.86
CA SER A 127 -12.69 6.98 -26.67
C SER A 127 -13.15 7.66 -25.38
N LEU A 128 -12.80 8.94 -25.19
CA LEU A 128 -13.23 9.70 -24.00
C LEU A 128 -14.75 9.84 -23.84
N SER A 129 -15.51 9.83 -24.93
CA SER A 129 -16.97 10.01 -24.92
C SER A 129 -17.76 8.69 -24.95
N THR A 130 -17.15 7.56 -25.32
CA THR A 130 -17.87 6.30 -25.57
C THR A 130 -17.60 5.21 -24.53
N MET A 131 -16.58 5.35 -23.68
CA MET A 131 -16.12 4.28 -22.77
C MET A 131 -16.69 4.36 -21.34
N ALA A 132 -17.74 5.15 -21.09
CA ALA A 132 -18.26 5.37 -19.74
C ALA A 132 -18.80 4.08 -19.08
N SER A 133 -19.43 3.17 -19.83
CA SER A 133 -19.94 1.88 -19.34
C SER A 133 -18.85 0.82 -19.13
N GLU A 134 -17.68 1.02 -19.72
CA GLU A 134 -16.54 0.11 -19.59
C GLU A 134 -15.79 0.35 -18.26
N VAL A 135 -16.07 1.47 -17.56
CA VAL A 135 -15.40 1.81 -16.29
C VAL A 135 -15.90 0.91 -15.18
N GLN A 136 -14.99 0.18 -14.56
CA GLN A 136 -15.24 -0.56 -13.33
C GLN A 136 -15.24 0.42 -12.16
N LYS A 137 -16.31 0.43 -11.36
CA LYS A 137 -16.43 1.28 -10.17
C LYS A 137 -16.06 0.48 -8.93
N GLY A 138 -15.08 0.95 -8.18
CA GLY A 138 -14.62 0.31 -6.94
C GLY A 138 -15.48 0.68 -5.73
N ASN A 139 -15.51 -0.21 -4.74
CA ASN A 139 -16.08 -0.01 -3.41
C ASN A 139 -15.13 -0.59 -2.36
N ALA A 140 -14.13 0.20 -1.96
CA ALA A 140 -13.08 -0.24 -1.06
C ALA A 140 -13.57 -0.78 0.30
N PRO A 141 -14.60 -0.18 0.97
CA PRO A 141 -15.16 -0.77 2.18
C PRO A 141 -15.72 -2.19 2.00
N GLU A 142 -16.31 -2.50 0.84
CA GLU A 142 -16.79 -3.85 0.54
C GLU A 142 -15.64 -4.83 0.35
N GLU A 143 -14.57 -4.40 -0.32
CA GLU A 143 -13.34 -5.19 -0.46
C GLU A 143 -12.73 -5.53 0.91
N ARG A 144 -12.68 -4.56 1.85
CA ARG A 144 -12.17 -4.81 3.21
C ARG A 144 -12.94 -5.91 3.93
N LYS A 145 -14.26 -5.96 3.80
CA LYS A 145 -15.11 -7.00 4.41
C LYS A 145 -14.77 -8.38 3.82
N ILE A 146 -14.61 -8.47 2.49
CA ILE A 146 -14.20 -9.72 1.81
C ILE A 146 -12.82 -10.16 2.34
N GLN A 147 -11.86 -9.24 2.44
CA GLN A 147 -10.53 -9.55 2.97
C GLN A 147 -10.59 -10.08 4.42
N ARG A 148 -11.47 -9.54 5.28
CA ARG A 148 -11.66 -10.06 6.64
C ARG A 148 -12.25 -11.46 6.65
N LEU A 149 -13.27 -11.73 5.84
CA LEU A 149 -13.89 -13.05 5.72
C LEU A 149 -12.84 -14.11 5.34
N PHE A 150 -11.99 -13.82 4.35
CA PHE A 150 -10.97 -14.75 3.88
C PHE A 150 -9.78 -14.92 4.84
N ARG A 151 -9.62 -14.05 5.85
CA ARG A 151 -8.67 -14.27 6.95
C ARG A 151 -9.14 -15.30 7.96
N ASN A 152 -10.44 -15.64 7.97
CA ASN A 152 -11.00 -16.65 8.84
C ASN A 152 -10.77 -18.06 8.26
N SER A 153 -9.80 -18.80 8.82
CA SER A 153 -9.45 -20.14 8.37
C SER A 153 -10.61 -21.15 8.47
N ALA A 154 -11.53 -20.98 9.42
CA ALA A 154 -12.71 -21.85 9.52
C ALA A 154 -13.64 -21.68 8.31
N VAL A 155 -13.74 -20.47 7.78
CA VAL A 155 -14.56 -20.16 6.61
C VAL A 155 -13.87 -20.56 5.31
N THR A 156 -12.59 -20.20 5.14
CA THR A 156 -11.85 -20.51 3.90
C THR A 156 -11.71 -22.00 3.66
N ARG A 157 -11.70 -22.83 4.71
CA ARG A 157 -11.66 -24.29 4.60
C ARG A 157 -12.95 -24.93 4.12
N LEU A 158 -14.09 -24.22 4.13
CA LEU A 158 -15.35 -24.65 3.52
C LEU A 158 -15.30 -24.54 1.99
N ILE A 159 -14.45 -23.67 1.45
CA ILE A 159 -14.37 -23.34 0.03
C ILE A 159 -13.60 -24.42 -0.73
N LYS A 160 -14.26 -25.13 -1.65
CA LYS A 160 -13.62 -26.08 -2.57
C LYS A 160 -12.84 -25.35 -3.67
N ARG A 161 -13.50 -24.39 -4.33
CA ARG A 161 -12.95 -23.53 -5.40
C ARG A 161 -13.58 -22.15 -5.33
N CYS A 162 -12.86 -21.11 -5.74
CA CYS A 162 -13.42 -19.76 -5.88
C CYS A 162 -12.70 -18.96 -6.96
N ASN A 163 -13.41 -17.98 -7.48
CA ASN A 163 -12.89 -16.94 -8.38
C ASN A 163 -13.33 -15.57 -7.93
N ASP A 164 -12.52 -14.55 -8.27
CA ASP A 164 -12.92 -13.15 -8.18
C ASP A 164 -13.73 -12.74 -9.42
N PHE A 165 -14.46 -11.64 -9.30
CA PHE A 165 -15.17 -11.04 -10.42
C PHE A 165 -14.28 -10.00 -11.10
N GLY A 166 -13.90 -10.31 -12.32
CA GLY A 166 -13.18 -9.45 -13.24
C GLY A 166 -13.81 -9.53 -14.62
N ALA A 167 -12.99 -9.69 -15.64
CA ALA A 167 -13.41 -9.82 -17.03
C ALA A 167 -14.49 -10.87 -17.23
N GLY A 168 -15.57 -10.49 -17.94
CA GLY A 168 -16.68 -11.38 -18.29
C GLY A 168 -17.68 -11.66 -17.18
N GLY A 169 -17.56 -11.03 -16.01
CA GLY A 169 -18.55 -11.07 -14.93
C GLY A 169 -18.94 -12.49 -14.49
N VAL A 170 -20.25 -12.76 -14.33
CA VAL A 170 -20.79 -14.07 -13.95
C VAL A 170 -20.37 -15.17 -14.91
N SER A 171 -20.35 -14.86 -16.23
CA SER A 171 -19.99 -15.83 -17.27
C SER A 171 -18.61 -16.45 -17.09
N VAL A 172 -17.67 -15.69 -16.58
CA VAL A 172 -16.29 -16.14 -16.33
C VAL A 172 -16.11 -16.54 -14.88
N ALA A 173 -16.37 -15.65 -13.93
CA ALA A 173 -16.14 -15.90 -12.51
C ALA A 173 -16.83 -17.16 -11.98
N ILE A 174 -18.06 -17.43 -12.44
CA ILE A 174 -18.80 -18.64 -12.09
C ILE A 174 -18.57 -19.74 -13.14
N GLY A 175 -18.61 -19.37 -14.44
CA GLY A 175 -18.51 -20.31 -15.55
C GLY A 175 -17.24 -21.17 -15.57
N GLU A 176 -16.15 -20.74 -14.92
CA GLU A 176 -14.87 -21.46 -14.82
C GLU A 176 -14.75 -22.33 -13.56
N LEU A 177 -15.71 -22.27 -12.63
CA LEU A 177 -15.61 -23.00 -11.36
C LEU A 177 -15.76 -24.49 -11.49
N ALA A 178 -16.59 -24.99 -12.43
CA ALA A 178 -16.82 -26.39 -12.67
C ALA A 178 -17.16 -26.68 -14.14
N ASP A 179 -17.04 -27.94 -14.57
CA ASP A 179 -17.34 -28.36 -15.93
C ASP A 179 -18.84 -28.24 -16.26
N GLY A 180 -19.68 -28.62 -15.32
CA GLY A 180 -21.14 -28.52 -15.43
C GLY A 180 -21.72 -27.52 -14.44
N LEU A 181 -22.50 -26.54 -14.93
CA LEU A 181 -23.07 -25.48 -14.11
C LEU A 181 -24.46 -25.08 -14.60
N ARG A 182 -25.39 -24.94 -13.68
CA ARG A 182 -26.68 -24.30 -13.89
C ARG A 182 -26.75 -23.00 -13.09
N ILE A 183 -26.66 -21.87 -13.81
CA ILE A 183 -26.57 -20.53 -13.26
C ILE A 183 -27.96 -19.86 -13.34
N ASP A 184 -28.44 -19.32 -12.25
CA ASP A 184 -29.69 -18.57 -12.14
C ASP A 184 -29.37 -17.06 -12.04
N LEU A 185 -29.53 -16.33 -13.13
CA LEU A 185 -29.29 -14.89 -13.18
C LEU A 185 -30.37 -14.08 -12.45
N ASP A 186 -31.57 -14.66 -12.23
CA ASP A 186 -32.61 -14.02 -11.44
C ASP A 186 -32.22 -13.92 -9.96
N ALA A 187 -31.37 -14.81 -9.46
CA ALA A 187 -30.81 -14.79 -8.12
C ALA A 187 -29.74 -13.70 -7.92
N VAL A 188 -29.15 -13.17 -9.00
CA VAL A 188 -28.09 -12.15 -8.91
C VAL A 188 -28.65 -10.82 -8.43
N ARG A 189 -28.24 -10.37 -7.26
CA ARG A 189 -28.71 -9.10 -6.67
C ARG A 189 -28.19 -7.89 -7.43
N LYS A 190 -29.09 -6.94 -7.68
CA LYS A 190 -28.87 -5.76 -8.51
C LYS A 190 -28.71 -4.49 -7.68
N LYS A 191 -27.88 -3.55 -8.16
CA LYS A 191 -27.78 -2.19 -7.57
C LYS A 191 -29.07 -1.38 -7.81
N TYR A 192 -29.73 -1.63 -8.95
CA TYR A 192 -30.96 -0.97 -9.41
C TYR A 192 -31.67 -1.85 -10.44
N ASP A 193 -32.94 -1.59 -10.67
CA ASP A 193 -33.76 -2.32 -11.66
C ASP A 193 -33.40 -1.98 -13.10
N GLY A 194 -33.85 -2.84 -14.05
CA GLY A 194 -33.69 -2.63 -15.48
C GLY A 194 -32.45 -3.20 -16.11
N LEU A 195 -31.69 -4.05 -15.38
CA LEU A 195 -30.61 -4.88 -15.96
C LEU A 195 -31.24 -6.10 -16.66
N ASP A 196 -30.83 -6.38 -17.88
CA ASP A 196 -31.21 -7.58 -18.61
C ASP A 196 -30.26 -8.78 -18.32
N GLY A 197 -30.64 -9.96 -18.86
CA GLY A 197 -29.87 -11.18 -18.62
C GLY A 197 -28.45 -11.12 -19.17
N THR A 198 -28.22 -10.42 -20.28
CA THR A 198 -26.87 -10.22 -20.84
C THR A 198 -26.03 -9.34 -19.94
N GLU A 199 -26.58 -8.21 -19.50
CA GLU A 199 -25.88 -7.30 -18.59
C GLU A 199 -25.52 -7.99 -17.27
N LEU A 200 -26.43 -8.81 -16.71
CA LEU A 200 -26.17 -9.59 -15.50
C LEU A 200 -25.07 -10.64 -15.71
N ALA A 201 -25.04 -11.27 -16.89
CA ALA A 201 -24.07 -12.31 -17.22
C ALA A 201 -22.64 -11.76 -17.40
N ILE A 202 -22.47 -10.54 -17.92
CA ILE A 202 -21.18 -10.02 -18.35
C ILE A 202 -20.70 -8.77 -17.57
N SER A 203 -21.52 -8.23 -16.67
CA SER A 203 -21.11 -7.06 -15.85
C SER A 203 -19.90 -7.40 -14.98
N GLU A 204 -18.88 -6.55 -15.03
CA GLU A 204 -17.65 -6.66 -14.27
C GLU A 204 -17.70 -5.82 -12.97
N SER A 205 -18.89 -5.65 -12.37
CA SER A 205 -19.02 -5.00 -11.05
C SER A 205 -18.06 -5.63 -10.07
N GLN A 206 -17.23 -4.79 -9.47
CA GLN A 206 -16.10 -5.21 -8.63
C GLN A 206 -16.55 -5.57 -7.21
N GLU A 207 -15.60 -6.01 -6.36
CA GLU A 207 -15.78 -6.43 -4.98
C GLU A 207 -16.82 -7.55 -4.82
N ARG A 208 -16.70 -8.56 -5.70
CA ARG A 208 -17.49 -9.78 -5.64
C ARG A 208 -16.58 -11.00 -5.71
N MET A 209 -16.96 -12.08 -5.04
CA MET A 209 -16.33 -13.40 -5.16
C MET A 209 -17.42 -14.44 -5.45
N ALA A 210 -17.08 -15.46 -6.22
CA ALA A 210 -17.89 -16.68 -6.36
C ALA A 210 -17.17 -17.85 -5.69
N VAL A 211 -17.83 -18.54 -4.77
CA VAL A 211 -17.27 -19.66 -4.02
C VAL A 211 -18.11 -20.92 -4.23
N VAL A 212 -17.45 -22.07 -4.34
CA VAL A 212 -18.10 -23.38 -4.37
C VAL A 212 -17.94 -24.02 -3.00
N VAL A 213 -19.06 -24.40 -2.41
CA VAL A 213 -19.12 -25.10 -1.12
C VAL A 213 -19.99 -26.36 -1.23
N ALA A 214 -19.79 -27.31 -0.32
CA ALA A 214 -20.70 -28.46 -0.20
C ALA A 214 -22.09 -27.97 0.23
N PRO A 215 -23.22 -28.64 -0.17
CA PRO A 215 -24.57 -28.21 0.20
C PRO A 215 -24.77 -28.02 1.70
N GLU A 216 -24.21 -28.91 2.52
CA GLU A 216 -24.27 -28.88 3.99
C GLU A 216 -23.52 -27.69 4.60
N ASP A 217 -22.53 -27.12 3.91
CA ASP A 217 -21.72 -26.00 4.36
C ASP A 217 -22.29 -24.62 3.96
N ALA A 218 -23.26 -24.59 3.04
CA ALA A 218 -23.74 -23.36 2.43
C ALA A 218 -24.32 -22.37 3.45
N GLU A 219 -25.16 -22.82 4.38
CA GLU A 219 -25.74 -21.96 5.42
C GLU A 219 -24.67 -21.42 6.38
N THR A 220 -23.70 -22.28 6.75
CA THR A 220 -22.56 -21.88 7.63
C THR A 220 -21.73 -20.81 6.96
N PHE A 221 -21.42 -20.94 5.66
CA PHE A 221 -20.67 -19.94 4.91
C PHE A 221 -21.43 -18.61 4.81
N ILE A 222 -22.73 -18.65 4.49
CA ILE A 222 -23.59 -17.45 4.38
C ILE A 222 -23.68 -16.73 5.73
N ALA A 223 -23.84 -17.47 6.83
CA ALA A 223 -23.87 -16.89 8.18
C ALA A 223 -22.55 -16.19 8.54
N ALA A 224 -21.41 -16.79 8.18
CA ALA A 224 -20.10 -16.17 8.39
C ALA A 224 -19.91 -14.91 7.56
N ALA A 225 -20.35 -14.88 6.30
CA ALA A 225 -20.32 -13.68 5.46
C ALA A 225 -21.23 -12.58 6.04
N THR A 226 -22.43 -12.92 6.49
CA THR A 226 -23.36 -11.98 7.14
C THR A 226 -22.74 -11.38 8.42
N ALA A 227 -22.02 -12.18 9.21
CA ALA A 227 -21.31 -11.69 10.40
C ALA A 227 -20.23 -10.64 10.06
N GLU A 228 -19.65 -10.69 8.85
CA GLU A 228 -18.72 -9.69 8.29
C GLU A 228 -19.43 -8.53 7.58
N ASN A 229 -20.75 -8.42 7.73
CA ASN A 229 -21.57 -7.39 7.05
C ASN A 229 -21.51 -7.49 5.51
N LEU A 230 -21.44 -8.72 4.97
CA LEU A 230 -21.43 -9.04 3.54
C LEU A 230 -22.76 -9.68 3.11
N GLU A 231 -23.24 -9.31 1.93
CA GLU A 231 -24.27 -10.10 1.26
C GLU A 231 -23.65 -11.38 0.69
N ALA A 232 -24.29 -12.53 0.91
CA ALA A 232 -23.91 -13.81 0.32
C ALA A 232 -25.15 -14.63 0.03
N TYR A 233 -25.23 -15.24 -1.16
CA TYR A 233 -26.42 -15.98 -1.59
C TYR A 233 -26.10 -16.97 -2.71
N PRO A 234 -26.86 -18.10 -2.81
CA PRO A 234 -26.70 -19.08 -3.89
C PRO A 234 -27.10 -18.49 -5.24
N VAL A 235 -26.31 -18.76 -6.28
CA VAL A 235 -26.58 -18.33 -7.66
C VAL A 235 -26.43 -19.44 -8.70
N ALA A 236 -25.80 -20.56 -8.33
CA ALA A 236 -25.63 -21.69 -9.25
C ALA A 236 -25.49 -23.00 -8.49
N VAL A 237 -25.69 -24.09 -9.22
CA VAL A 237 -25.45 -25.46 -8.73
C VAL A 237 -24.56 -26.18 -9.74
N VAL A 238 -23.60 -26.93 -9.25
CA VAL A 238 -22.74 -27.81 -10.07
C VAL A 238 -23.59 -29.02 -10.56
N THR A 239 -23.51 -29.32 -11.86
CA THR A 239 -24.27 -30.37 -12.52
C THR A 239 -23.39 -31.51 -13.01
N GLN A 240 -24.00 -32.69 -13.20
CA GLN A 240 -23.32 -33.86 -13.80
C GLN A 240 -23.00 -33.67 -15.29
N GLU A 241 -23.88 -32.93 -16.01
CA GLU A 241 -23.69 -32.66 -17.41
C GLU A 241 -22.62 -31.57 -17.57
N ALA A 242 -21.60 -31.76 -18.40
CA ALA A 242 -20.51 -30.82 -18.64
C ALA A 242 -20.97 -29.68 -19.58
N ARG A 243 -21.87 -28.85 -19.09
CA ARG A 243 -22.45 -27.71 -19.79
C ARG A 243 -22.58 -26.52 -18.87
N MET A 244 -22.37 -25.33 -19.38
CA MET A 244 -22.70 -24.06 -18.73
C MET A 244 -24.07 -23.59 -19.21
N VAL A 245 -25.07 -23.65 -18.33
CA VAL A 245 -26.45 -23.24 -18.63
C VAL A 245 -26.82 -22.02 -17.79
N MET A 246 -27.23 -20.93 -18.43
CA MET A 246 -27.70 -19.71 -17.76
C MET A 246 -29.20 -19.51 -18.01
N LYS A 247 -29.93 -19.22 -16.95
CA LYS A 247 -31.33 -18.89 -16.96
C LYS A 247 -31.60 -17.48 -16.52
N TRP A 248 -32.56 -16.82 -17.18
CA TRP A 248 -33.06 -15.49 -16.83
C TRP A 248 -34.56 -15.40 -17.15
N ASN A 249 -35.36 -14.89 -16.20
CA ASN A 249 -36.82 -14.85 -16.32
C ASN A 249 -37.45 -16.21 -16.73
N GLY A 250 -36.93 -17.30 -16.16
CA GLY A 250 -37.37 -18.66 -16.43
C GLY A 250 -36.92 -19.25 -17.77
N ALA A 251 -36.32 -18.45 -18.66
CA ALA A 251 -35.81 -18.92 -19.96
C ALA A 251 -34.31 -19.23 -19.92
N VAL A 252 -33.87 -20.21 -20.71
CA VAL A 252 -32.48 -20.46 -20.97
C VAL A 252 -31.97 -19.42 -21.97
N ILE A 253 -30.97 -18.61 -21.58
CA ILE A 253 -30.38 -17.57 -22.46
C ILE A 253 -28.99 -17.95 -22.95
N ALA A 254 -28.33 -18.90 -22.29
CA ALA A 254 -27.06 -19.50 -22.75
C ALA A 254 -27.04 -20.98 -22.36
N ASP A 255 -26.55 -21.82 -23.28
CA ASP A 255 -26.38 -23.28 -23.09
C ASP A 255 -25.19 -23.73 -23.92
N LEU A 256 -24.01 -23.81 -23.29
CA LEU A 256 -22.74 -24.07 -23.94
C LEU A 256 -22.11 -25.34 -23.38
N SER A 257 -21.66 -26.24 -24.28
CA SER A 257 -20.91 -27.41 -23.84
C SER A 257 -19.51 -27.04 -23.32
N ARG A 258 -19.02 -27.79 -22.36
CA ARG A 258 -17.67 -27.59 -21.86
C ARG A 258 -16.62 -27.81 -22.95
N ASP A 259 -16.81 -28.79 -23.84
CA ASP A 259 -15.91 -29.00 -24.95
C ASP A 259 -15.78 -27.76 -25.83
N PHE A 260 -16.90 -27.06 -26.11
CA PHE A 260 -16.85 -25.81 -26.85
C PHE A 260 -16.09 -24.71 -26.07
N LEU A 261 -16.38 -24.56 -24.78
CA LEU A 261 -15.70 -23.54 -23.93
C LEU A 261 -14.20 -23.80 -23.78
N ASN A 262 -13.78 -25.07 -23.80
CA ASN A 262 -12.38 -25.45 -23.68
C ASN A 262 -11.61 -25.34 -25.01
N THR A 263 -12.28 -25.00 -26.12
CA THR A 263 -11.59 -24.71 -27.37
C THR A 263 -10.87 -23.37 -27.28
N ASN A 264 -9.65 -23.28 -27.80
CA ASN A 264 -8.92 -22.01 -27.94
C ASN A 264 -9.34 -21.22 -29.19
N GLY A 265 -10.49 -21.56 -29.78
CA GLY A 265 -10.98 -20.98 -31.02
C GLY A 265 -10.18 -21.45 -32.26
N ALA A 266 -10.30 -20.71 -33.35
CA ALA A 266 -9.53 -21.03 -34.59
C ALA A 266 -8.04 -20.75 -34.39
N VAL A 267 -7.24 -21.68 -34.91
CA VAL A 267 -5.77 -21.53 -34.93
C VAL A 267 -5.44 -20.27 -35.75
N LYS A 268 -4.68 -19.36 -35.19
CA LYS A 268 -4.18 -18.17 -35.84
C LYS A 268 -2.67 -18.26 -36.04
N HIS A 269 -2.21 -17.76 -37.17
CA HIS A 269 -0.79 -17.69 -37.49
C HIS A 269 -0.38 -16.23 -37.66
N ALA A 270 0.78 -15.87 -37.12
CA ALA A 270 1.40 -14.55 -37.29
C ALA A 270 2.85 -14.72 -37.73
N GLY A 271 3.27 -13.92 -38.73
CA GLY A 271 4.68 -13.83 -39.08
C GLY A 271 5.42 -12.99 -38.03
N VAL A 272 6.61 -13.43 -37.65
CA VAL A 272 7.46 -12.71 -36.69
C VAL A 272 8.80 -12.40 -37.33
N ARG A 273 9.25 -11.15 -37.24
CA ARG A 273 10.58 -10.73 -37.69
C ARG A 273 11.26 -9.90 -36.62
N VAL A 274 12.30 -10.45 -36.02
CA VAL A 274 13.16 -9.71 -35.10
C VAL A 274 14.10 -8.83 -35.93
N MET A 275 14.05 -7.52 -35.71
CA MET A 275 14.87 -6.56 -36.42
C MET A 275 16.22 -6.43 -35.72
N GLU A 276 17.29 -6.40 -36.50
CA GLU A 276 18.61 -6.03 -36.00
C GLU A 276 18.58 -4.60 -35.46
N LYS A 277 19.19 -4.35 -34.30
CA LYS A 277 19.16 -3.08 -33.59
C LYS A 277 20.56 -2.50 -33.45
N ASP A 278 20.65 -1.17 -33.57
CA ASP A 278 21.86 -0.43 -33.21
C ASP A 278 21.95 -0.30 -31.67
N ARG A 279 22.84 -1.07 -31.08
CA ARG A 279 23.09 -1.08 -29.64
C ARG A 279 24.04 0.00 -29.15
N SER A 280 24.56 0.84 -30.03
CA SER A 280 25.52 1.89 -29.69
C SER A 280 24.98 2.91 -28.68
N ALA A 281 23.67 3.13 -28.65
CA ALA A 281 23.00 4.00 -27.69
C ALA A 281 23.04 3.44 -26.27
N LEU A 282 23.04 2.09 -26.11
CA LEU A 282 23.03 1.42 -24.80
C LEU A 282 24.36 1.53 -24.04
N SER A 283 25.45 1.85 -24.75
CA SER A 283 26.77 2.01 -24.14
C SER A 283 27.10 3.46 -23.73
N LYS A 284 26.22 4.42 -24.08
CA LYS A 284 26.46 5.84 -23.76
C LYS A 284 25.90 6.20 -22.39
N PRO A 285 26.66 6.93 -21.56
CA PRO A 285 26.15 7.50 -20.32
C PRO A 285 24.94 8.42 -20.60
N ARG A 286 23.91 8.33 -19.76
CA ARG A 286 22.71 9.19 -19.87
C ARG A 286 22.96 10.60 -19.34
N PHE A 287 23.84 10.74 -18.37
CA PHE A 287 24.11 11.98 -17.66
C PHE A 287 25.60 12.27 -17.64
N ARG A 288 25.96 13.55 -17.61
CA ARG A 288 27.35 14.03 -17.62
C ARG A 288 27.79 14.59 -16.28
N SER A 289 26.85 14.88 -15.39
CA SER A 289 27.13 15.45 -14.06
C SER A 289 26.07 15.06 -13.04
N LEU A 290 26.42 15.14 -11.75
CA LEU A 290 25.51 14.96 -10.62
C LEU A 290 24.30 15.91 -10.70
N ARG A 291 24.51 17.18 -11.08
CA ARG A 291 23.42 18.18 -11.19
C ARG A 291 22.46 17.88 -12.32
N GLU A 292 22.98 17.48 -13.48
CA GLU A 292 22.15 17.06 -14.62
C GLU A 292 21.30 15.84 -14.21
N MET A 293 21.88 14.86 -13.58
CA MET A 293 21.22 13.66 -13.09
C MET A 293 20.15 14.01 -12.05
N ALA A 294 20.48 14.79 -11.02
CA ALA A 294 19.53 15.21 -9.98
C ALA A 294 18.34 15.98 -10.55
N SER A 295 18.55 16.79 -11.58
CA SER A 295 17.52 17.61 -12.24
C SER A 295 16.72 16.86 -13.30
N SER A 296 17.05 15.59 -13.57
CA SER A 296 16.39 14.80 -14.61
C SER A 296 15.06 14.24 -14.15
N LEU A 297 14.11 14.09 -15.08
CA LEU A 297 12.82 13.45 -14.80
C LEU A 297 12.97 11.95 -14.47
N THR A 298 13.99 11.30 -15.03
CA THR A 298 14.30 9.89 -14.77
C THR A 298 14.67 9.63 -13.32
N CYS A 299 15.58 10.44 -12.76
CA CYS A 299 16.09 10.28 -11.40
C CYS A 299 15.30 11.09 -10.34
N ALA A 300 14.32 11.90 -10.74
CA ALA A 300 13.56 12.79 -9.86
C ALA A 300 12.94 12.04 -8.66
N SER A 301 12.93 12.68 -7.51
CA SER A 301 12.20 12.17 -6.35
C SER A 301 10.70 12.05 -6.63
N ARG A 302 10.12 10.91 -6.25
CA ARG A 302 8.66 10.68 -6.31
C ARG A 302 8.00 10.92 -4.95
N ARG A 303 8.65 11.62 -4.02
CA ARG A 303 8.17 11.78 -2.64
C ARG A 303 6.71 12.24 -2.56
N GLY A 304 6.34 13.33 -3.24
CA GLY A 304 4.97 13.86 -3.22
C GLY A 304 3.92 12.92 -3.82
N LEU A 305 4.34 12.00 -4.71
CA LEU A 305 3.51 10.90 -5.22
C LEU A 305 3.39 9.78 -4.17
N VAL A 306 4.51 9.31 -3.62
CA VAL A 306 4.60 8.14 -2.74
C VAL A 306 3.88 8.36 -1.42
N GLU A 307 4.03 9.53 -0.79
CA GLU A 307 3.39 9.87 0.48
C GLU A 307 1.85 9.87 0.46
N ARG A 308 1.21 9.73 -0.71
CA ARG A 308 -0.24 9.55 -0.84
C ARG A 308 -0.71 8.14 -0.45
N PHE A 309 0.19 7.18 -0.46
CA PHE A 309 -0.09 5.76 -0.24
C PHE A 309 0.27 5.36 1.18
N ASP A 310 -0.66 4.72 1.89
CA ASP A 310 -0.37 4.18 3.21
C ASP A 310 0.63 3.03 3.11
N SER A 311 1.81 3.21 3.66
CA SER A 311 2.87 2.21 3.68
C SER A 311 2.96 1.46 5.00
N THR A 312 2.18 1.83 6.01
CA THR A 312 2.32 1.33 7.39
C THR A 312 1.15 0.50 7.89
N ILE A 313 -0.01 0.57 7.24
CA ILE A 313 -1.19 -0.23 7.59
C ILE A 313 -0.88 -1.71 7.59
N GLY A 314 -1.46 -2.47 8.52
CA GLY A 314 -1.15 -3.89 8.71
C GLY A 314 0.03 -4.12 9.65
N ALA A 315 0.78 -3.06 10.02
CA ALA A 315 1.96 -3.12 10.91
C ALA A 315 2.90 -4.28 10.55
N GLY A 316 3.24 -4.37 9.26
CA GLY A 316 4.11 -5.40 8.71
C GLY A 316 5.29 -4.88 7.89
N SER A 317 5.29 -3.59 7.52
CA SER A 317 6.34 -3.01 6.67
C SER A 317 7.68 -2.92 7.39
N ILE A 318 8.68 -3.59 6.85
CA ILE A 318 10.05 -3.58 7.36
C ILE A 318 10.82 -2.38 6.81
N LEU A 319 10.58 -2.04 5.53
CA LEU A 319 11.13 -0.86 4.89
C LEU A 319 10.04 0.18 4.64
N MET A 320 10.32 1.43 5.02
CA MET A 320 9.57 2.58 4.54
C MET A 320 10.00 2.92 3.11
N PRO A 321 9.12 3.52 2.29
CA PRO A 321 9.47 3.92 0.92
C PRO A 321 10.65 4.89 0.83
N PHE A 322 10.90 5.64 1.88
CA PHE A 322 12.07 6.52 2.04
C PHE A 322 12.73 6.26 3.39
N GLY A 323 14.06 6.10 3.36
CA GLY A 323 14.87 5.81 4.53
C GLY A 323 15.80 6.94 4.94
N GLY A 324 16.49 6.70 6.06
CA GLY A 324 17.39 7.62 6.73
C GLY A 324 16.69 8.56 7.71
N ARG A 325 17.48 9.29 8.47
CA ARG A 325 17.05 10.26 9.49
C ARG A 325 16.05 11.30 8.92
N THR A 326 16.32 11.74 7.69
CA THR A 326 15.48 12.73 6.97
C THR A 326 14.38 12.10 6.11
N GLN A 327 14.36 10.77 5.97
CA GLN A 327 13.44 10.02 5.10
C GLN A 327 13.50 10.53 3.64
N ARG A 328 14.72 10.54 3.05
CA ARG A 328 14.94 11.06 1.68
C ARG A 328 15.59 10.07 0.71
N THR A 329 16.29 9.04 1.21
CA THR A 329 16.81 7.96 0.34
C THR A 329 15.67 7.04 -0.06
N PRO A 330 15.32 6.90 -1.35
CA PRO A 330 14.26 5.99 -1.79
C PRO A 330 14.67 4.52 -1.60
N ALA A 331 13.77 3.69 -1.09
CA ALA A 331 13.94 2.25 -1.07
C ALA A 331 13.72 1.68 -2.47
N GLN A 332 14.57 0.75 -2.90
CA GLN A 332 14.48 0.10 -4.21
C GLN A 332 13.58 -1.15 -4.21
N ALA A 333 13.18 -1.61 -3.03
CA ALA A 333 12.32 -2.77 -2.82
C ALA A 333 11.32 -2.49 -1.70
N MET A 334 10.21 -3.21 -1.69
CA MET A 334 9.33 -3.30 -0.54
C MET A 334 9.62 -4.59 0.24
N ALA A 335 9.58 -4.50 1.57
CA ALA A 335 9.76 -5.65 2.46
C ALA A 335 8.73 -5.63 3.59
N ALA A 336 8.11 -6.79 3.85
CA ALA A 336 7.11 -6.91 4.90
C ALA A 336 7.14 -8.30 5.57
N VAL A 337 6.82 -8.31 6.86
CA VAL A 337 6.60 -9.53 7.64
C VAL A 337 5.36 -10.25 7.11
N PHE A 338 5.41 -11.58 7.00
CA PHE A 338 4.23 -12.34 6.62
C PHE A 338 3.11 -12.19 7.67
N PRO A 339 1.87 -12.00 7.23
CA PRO A 339 0.74 -11.97 8.14
C PRO A 339 0.52 -13.36 8.75
N VAL A 340 0.34 -13.41 10.07
CA VAL A 340 0.06 -14.62 10.83
C VAL A 340 -1.27 -14.52 11.55
N LEU A 341 -1.79 -15.65 12.03
CA LEU A 341 -3.05 -15.70 12.77
C LEU A 341 -2.92 -14.97 14.13
N PRO A 342 -4.04 -14.51 14.70
CA PRO A 342 -4.04 -13.85 16.00
C PRO A 342 -3.31 -14.67 17.08
N GLY A 343 -2.38 -14.04 17.80
CA GLY A 343 -1.56 -14.67 18.83
C GLY A 343 -0.30 -15.37 18.33
N GLN A 344 -0.10 -15.48 17.02
CA GLN A 344 1.14 -16.00 16.44
C GLN A 344 2.12 -14.85 16.13
N THR A 345 3.40 -15.20 16.05
CA THR A 345 4.52 -14.34 15.64
C THR A 345 5.37 -15.05 14.62
N THR A 346 6.07 -14.30 13.76
CA THR A 346 7.02 -14.83 12.77
C THR A 346 8.16 -13.84 12.53
N ASP A 347 9.33 -14.37 12.23
CA ASP A 347 10.48 -13.62 11.71
C ASP A 347 10.59 -13.72 10.18
N GLN A 348 9.66 -14.44 9.54
CA GLN A 348 9.65 -14.61 8.09
C GLN A 348 9.01 -13.41 7.40
N ALA A 349 9.62 -13.01 6.31
CA ALA A 349 9.23 -11.83 5.52
C ALA A 349 9.32 -12.13 4.03
N SER A 350 8.71 -11.27 3.24
CA SER A 350 8.90 -11.19 1.80
C SER A 350 9.61 -9.91 1.44
N VAL A 351 10.44 -9.96 0.42
CA VAL A 351 10.96 -8.79 -0.28
C VAL A 351 10.59 -8.89 -1.75
N MET A 352 10.11 -7.77 -2.33
CA MET A 352 9.76 -7.67 -3.74
C MET A 352 10.37 -6.42 -4.35
N ALA A 353 10.91 -6.57 -5.56
CA ALA A 353 11.49 -5.50 -6.34
C ALA A 353 11.05 -5.58 -7.80
N TRP A 354 11.37 -4.56 -8.58
CA TRP A 354 11.05 -4.49 -9.99
C TRP A 354 12.21 -3.93 -10.81
N GLY A 355 12.21 -4.24 -12.11
CA GLY A 355 13.15 -3.69 -13.08
C GLY A 355 12.44 -3.38 -14.40
N CYS A 356 12.70 -2.23 -14.97
CA CYS A 356 12.24 -1.81 -16.30
C CYS A 356 12.95 -0.52 -16.70
N ASP A 357 13.29 -0.45 -17.96
CA ASP A 357 13.88 0.77 -18.55
C ASP A 357 13.32 0.94 -19.97
N PRO A 358 12.34 1.83 -20.16
CA PRO A 358 11.69 2.03 -21.47
C PRO A 358 12.64 2.57 -22.54
N GLU A 359 13.71 3.27 -22.19
CA GLU A 359 14.71 3.71 -23.14
C GLU A 359 15.55 2.55 -23.68
N GLN A 360 15.97 1.65 -22.80
CA GLN A 360 16.71 0.44 -23.20
C GLN A 360 15.85 -0.49 -24.05
N THR A 361 14.58 -0.73 -23.64
CA THR A 361 13.68 -1.58 -24.42
C THR A 361 13.29 -0.95 -25.77
N SER A 362 13.25 0.36 -25.86
CA SER A 362 13.06 1.07 -27.13
C SER A 362 14.27 0.93 -28.07
N ALA A 363 15.48 0.99 -27.53
CA ALA A 363 16.71 0.78 -28.28
C ALA A 363 16.83 -0.69 -28.76
N ASP A 364 16.67 -1.65 -27.85
CA ASP A 364 16.67 -3.09 -28.15
C ASP A 364 15.76 -3.83 -27.15
N PRO A 365 14.59 -4.35 -27.58
CA PRO A 365 13.67 -5.07 -26.68
C PRO A 365 14.28 -6.30 -25.99
N TYR A 366 15.20 -7.02 -26.67
CA TYR A 366 15.89 -8.17 -26.07
C TYR A 366 16.77 -7.74 -24.90
N ILE A 367 17.67 -6.77 -25.14
CA ILE A 367 18.62 -6.30 -24.12
C ILE A 367 17.86 -5.58 -22.99
N GLY A 368 16.87 -4.75 -23.32
CA GLY A 368 16.09 -4.05 -22.30
C GLY A 368 15.33 -5.01 -21.37
N ALA A 369 14.73 -6.05 -21.90
CA ALA A 369 14.03 -7.07 -21.12
C ALA A 369 15.00 -7.96 -20.32
N TYR A 370 16.13 -8.38 -20.91
CA TYR A 370 17.20 -9.08 -20.21
C TYR A 370 17.71 -8.28 -19.01
N ASN A 371 18.01 -6.98 -19.22
CA ASN A 371 18.47 -6.09 -18.16
C ASN A 371 17.40 -5.82 -17.10
N ALA A 372 16.10 -5.79 -17.47
CA ALA A 372 15.00 -5.65 -16.52
C ALA A 372 14.98 -6.80 -15.49
N VAL A 373 15.23 -8.03 -15.94
CA VAL A 373 15.35 -9.19 -15.04
C VAL A 373 16.55 -9.03 -14.11
N TYR A 374 17.73 -8.72 -14.65
CA TYR A 374 18.93 -8.51 -13.84
C TYR A 374 18.76 -7.36 -12.83
N THR A 375 18.10 -6.28 -13.22
CA THR A 375 17.83 -5.13 -12.33
C THR A 375 16.90 -5.52 -11.18
N SER A 376 15.78 -6.21 -11.45
CA SER A 376 14.86 -6.65 -10.40
C SER A 376 15.53 -7.61 -9.41
N MET A 377 16.35 -8.52 -9.91
CA MET A 377 17.11 -9.47 -9.09
C MET A 377 18.22 -8.80 -8.27
N ALA A 378 18.96 -7.86 -8.87
CA ALA A 378 19.98 -7.09 -8.14
C ALA A 378 19.38 -6.28 -6.98
N LYS A 379 18.19 -5.67 -7.20
CA LYS A 379 17.45 -4.97 -6.14
C LYS A 379 17.03 -5.91 -5.00
N LEU A 380 16.63 -7.16 -5.30
CA LEU A 380 16.37 -8.16 -4.26
C LEU A 380 17.62 -8.45 -3.43
N VAL A 381 18.76 -8.67 -4.10
CA VAL A 381 20.03 -8.96 -3.43
C VAL A 381 20.50 -7.76 -2.60
N ALA A 382 20.38 -6.55 -3.14
CA ALA A 382 20.69 -5.31 -2.42
C ALA A 382 19.81 -5.13 -1.17
N ALA A 383 18.58 -5.63 -1.21
CA ALA A 383 17.66 -5.64 -0.07
C ALA A 383 17.88 -6.83 0.90
N GLY A 384 18.91 -7.67 0.68
CA GLY A 384 19.33 -8.74 1.58
C GLY A 384 18.90 -10.15 1.18
N ALA A 385 18.13 -10.32 0.11
CA ALA A 385 17.61 -11.63 -0.28
C ALA A 385 18.65 -12.49 -1.00
N ASP A 386 18.46 -13.81 -0.88
CA ASP A 386 19.17 -14.81 -1.69
C ASP A 386 18.45 -14.95 -3.04
N TYR A 387 19.11 -14.56 -4.14
CA TYR A 387 18.52 -14.64 -5.49
C TYR A 387 18.12 -16.07 -5.89
N LYS A 388 18.74 -17.09 -5.32
CA LYS A 388 18.41 -18.51 -5.60
C LYS A 388 17.02 -18.91 -5.11
N LYS A 389 16.42 -18.12 -4.22
CA LYS A 389 15.06 -18.32 -3.70
C LYS A 389 14.01 -17.45 -4.41
N ALA A 390 14.44 -16.70 -5.42
CA ALA A 390 13.57 -15.77 -6.10
C ALA A 390 12.67 -16.44 -7.14
N TYR A 391 11.46 -15.89 -7.28
CA TYR A 391 10.56 -16.13 -8.40
C TYR A 391 10.28 -14.82 -9.11
N LEU A 392 9.96 -14.94 -10.41
CA LEU A 392 9.71 -13.79 -11.29
C LEU A 392 8.25 -13.73 -11.73
N SER A 393 7.79 -12.55 -12.09
CA SER A 393 6.54 -12.34 -12.81
C SER A 393 6.71 -11.16 -13.77
N PHE A 394 6.19 -11.27 -14.99
CA PHE A 394 6.42 -10.26 -16.02
C PHE A 394 5.14 -9.54 -16.43
N GLN A 395 5.25 -8.22 -16.67
CA GLN A 395 4.23 -7.43 -17.30
C GLN A 395 4.75 -6.88 -18.61
N GLU A 396 4.12 -7.26 -19.72
CA GLU A 396 4.41 -6.71 -21.03
C GLU A 396 3.38 -5.64 -21.42
N PHE A 397 3.85 -4.57 -22.09
CA PHE A 397 3.00 -3.56 -22.68
C PHE A 397 3.62 -3.05 -23.97
N PHE A 398 2.97 -3.37 -25.09
CA PHE A 398 3.44 -3.03 -26.44
C PHE A 398 2.35 -2.35 -27.24
N GLU A 399 2.74 -1.79 -28.37
CA GLU A 399 1.83 -1.25 -29.36
C GLU A 399 0.92 -2.32 -29.95
N LYS A 400 -0.11 -1.92 -30.67
CA LYS A 400 -0.99 -2.83 -31.41
C LYS A 400 -0.20 -3.54 -32.52
N LEU A 401 -0.13 -4.86 -32.47
CA LEU A 401 0.76 -5.66 -33.33
C LEU A 401 0.26 -5.76 -34.77
N ARG A 402 -1.05 -5.70 -35.02
CA ARG A 402 -1.67 -5.82 -36.35
C ARG A 402 -1.16 -7.08 -37.07
N THR A 403 -0.86 -7.00 -38.40
CA THR A 403 -0.34 -8.09 -39.21
C THR A 403 1.14 -7.90 -39.61
N GLU A 404 1.81 -6.92 -39.01
CA GLU A 404 3.16 -6.54 -39.36
C GLU A 404 4.17 -7.40 -38.59
N PRO A 405 4.99 -8.24 -39.28
CA PRO A 405 5.93 -9.15 -38.64
C PRO A 405 6.94 -8.46 -37.71
N GLU A 406 7.34 -7.24 -38.03
CA GLU A 406 8.28 -6.43 -37.26
C GLU A 406 7.69 -5.98 -35.92
N ARG A 407 6.37 -5.69 -35.87
CA ARG A 407 5.67 -5.37 -34.64
C ARG A 407 5.60 -6.60 -33.71
N TRP A 408 5.32 -7.78 -34.25
CA TRP A 408 5.36 -9.04 -33.54
C TRP A 408 6.78 -9.40 -33.06
N GLY A 409 7.81 -8.95 -33.78
CA GLY A 409 9.21 -9.15 -33.45
C GLY A 409 9.62 -8.48 -32.13
N LYS A 410 8.97 -7.38 -31.71
CA LYS A 410 9.35 -6.66 -30.48
C LYS A 410 9.02 -7.44 -29.20
N PRO A 411 7.76 -7.85 -28.93
CA PRO A 411 7.45 -8.65 -27.73
C PRO A 411 8.17 -10.01 -27.80
N PHE A 412 8.27 -10.62 -28.97
CA PHE A 412 9.01 -11.89 -29.11
C PHE A 412 10.49 -11.73 -28.73
N SER A 413 11.14 -10.65 -29.16
CA SER A 413 12.53 -10.34 -28.81
C SER A 413 12.69 -10.09 -27.31
N ALA A 414 11.75 -9.35 -26.69
CA ALA A 414 11.73 -9.12 -25.24
C ALA A 414 11.61 -10.43 -24.45
N LEU A 415 10.68 -11.32 -24.85
CA LEU A 415 10.54 -12.64 -24.22
C LEU A 415 11.81 -13.48 -24.34
N LEU A 416 12.49 -13.47 -25.47
CA LEU A 416 13.77 -14.18 -25.62
C LEU A 416 14.80 -13.66 -24.61
N GLY A 417 14.91 -12.35 -24.45
CA GLY A 417 15.81 -11.75 -23.45
C GLY A 417 15.48 -12.19 -22.03
N THR A 418 14.19 -12.27 -21.66
CA THR A 418 13.80 -12.77 -20.34
C THR A 418 14.06 -14.27 -20.18
N VAL A 419 13.87 -15.08 -21.22
CA VAL A 419 14.16 -16.52 -21.18
C VAL A 419 15.64 -16.76 -20.92
N ASP A 420 16.52 -16.07 -21.65
CA ASP A 420 17.95 -16.21 -21.44
C ASP A 420 18.38 -15.79 -20.03
N ALA A 421 17.87 -14.67 -19.51
CA ALA A 421 18.14 -14.25 -18.14
C ALA A 421 17.63 -15.28 -17.10
N GLN A 422 16.44 -15.86 -17.30
CA GLN A 422 15.89 -16.90 -16.41
C GLN A 422 16.78 -18.15 -16.40
N LEU A 423 17.21 -18.59 -17.57
CA LEU A 423 18.07 -19.78 -17.69
C LEU A 423 19.43 -19.56 -17.03
N GLU A 424 20.04 -18.40 -17.22
CA GLU A 424 21.32 -18.03 -16.61
C GLU A 424 21.23 -17.92 -15.08
N LEU A 425 20.14 -17.34 -14.55
CA LEU A 425 19.94 -17.13 -13.12
C LEU A 425 19.33 -18.33 -12.41
N GLY A 426 18.77 -19.29 -13.14
CA GLY A 426 18.03 -20.41 -12.57
C GLY A 426 16.75 -19.96 -11.86
N ALA A 427 16.15 -18.82 -12.25
CA ALA A 427 14.96 -18.23 -11.64
C ALA A 427 13.75 -18.38 -12.57
N ALA A 428 12.65 -18.92 -12.05
CA ALA A 428 11.44 -19.16 -12.85
C ALA A 428 10.44 -18.00 -12.76
N ALA A 429 9.87 -17.63 -13.91
CA ALA A 429 8.65 -16.82 -13.95
C ALA A 429 7.44 -17.71 -13.62
N ILE A 430 6.68 -17.30 -12.57
CA ILE A 430 5.50 -18.05 -12.10
C ILE A 430 4.19 -17.56 -12.74
N GLY A 431 4.25 -16.47 -13.51
CA GLY A 431 3.11 -15.87 -14.18
C GLY A 431 3.46 -14.55 -14.80
N GLY A 432 2.45 -13.87 -15.30
CA GLY A 432 2.59 -12.57 -15.92
C GLY A 432 1.30 -12.12 -16.59
N LYS A 433 1.38 -10.97 -17.24
CA LYS A 433 0.30 -10.36 -18.01
C LYS A 433 0.89 -9.66 -19.21
N ASP A 434 0.19 -9.73 -20.35
CA ASP A 434 0.53 -8.98 -21.55
C ASP A 434 -0.59 -8.03 -21.96
N SER A 435 -0.25 -6.98 -22.69
CA SER A 435 -1.18 -6.08 -23.36
C SER A 435 -0.55 -5.49 -24.61
N MET A 436 -1.16 -5.80 -25.76
CA MET A 436 -0.73 -5.33 -27.09
C MET A 436 -1.71 -4.27 -27.62
N SER A 437 -1.97 -3.23 -26.81
CA SER A 437 -3.00 -2.21 -27.08
C SER A 437 -2.49 -0.78 -27.01
N GLY A 438 -1.17 -0.59 -26.90
CA GLY A 438 -0.53 0.69 -26.63
C GLY A 438 -0.36 1.59 -27.85
N THR A 439 -1.42 1.76 -28.66
CA THR A 439 -1.39 2.64 -29.85
C THR A 439 -2.50 3.69 -29.78
N PHE A 440 -2.17 4.93 -30.18
CA PHE A 440 -3.12 6.01 -30.39
C PHE A 440 -2.79 6.70 -31.71
N LEU A 441 -3.65 6.51 -32.74
CA LEU A 441 -3.38 6.96 -34.10
C LEU A 441 -2.04 6.39 -34.61
N ASP A 442 -1.05 7.27 -34.82
CA ASP A 442 0.30 6.93 -35.29
C ASP A 442 1.34 6.90 -34.13
N LEU A 443 0.89 7.14 -32.89
CA LEU A 443 1.75 7.08 -31.71
C LEU A 443 1.67 5.69 -31.08
N ASP A 444 2.83 5.13 -30.79
CA ASP A 444 2.98 3.86 -30.09
C ASP A 444 3.63 4.07 -28.71
N VAL A 445 3.24 3.26 -27.72
CA VAL A 445 3.96 3.20 -26.45
C VAL A 445 5.38 2.66 -26.68
N PRO A 446 6.35 3.00 -25.80
CA PRO A 446 7.64 2.32 -25.85
C PRO A 446 7.44 0.83 -25.59
N PRO A 447 8.18 -0.06 -26.26
CA PRO A 447 8.27 -1.45 -25.86
C PRO A 447 8.54 -1.52 -24.36
N THR A 448 7.68 -2.18 -23.60
CA THR A 448 7.77 -2.21 -22.15
C THR A 448 7.69 -3.64 -21.64
N LEU A 449 8.69 -4.06 -20.89
CA LEU A 449 8.64 -5.27 -20.08
C LEU A 449 9.10 -4.92 -18.66
N ILE A 450 8.21 -5.12 -17.69
CA ILE A 450 8.52 -4.98 -16.26
C ILE A 450 8.76 -6.37 -15.70
N SER A 451 9.93 -6.58 -15.10
CA SER A 451 10.22 -7.76 -14.30
C SER A 451 9.96 -7.46 -12.83
N PHE A 452 9.06 -8.22 -12.22
CA PHE A 452 8.90 -8.27 -10.77
C PHE A 452 9.63 -9.50 -10.24
N ALA A 453 10.42 -9.32 -9.18
CA ALA A 453 11.13 -10.39 -8.51
C ALA A 453 10.75 -10.41 -7.03
N ILE A 454 10.48 -11.60 -6.48
CA ILE A 454 10.09 -11.80 -5.08
C ILE A 454 10.90 -12.93 -4.46
N ALA A 455 11.30 -12.76 -3.20
CA ALA A 455 11.96 -13.81 -2.43
C ALA A 455 11.54 -13.77 -0.96
N PRO A 456 11.48 -14.93 -0.26
CA PRO A 456 11.37 -14.98 1.19
C PRO A 456 12.75 -14.74 1.85
N LEU A 457 12.71 -14.10 3.03
CA LEU A 457 13.89 -13.93 3.88
C LEU A 457 13.44 -13.72 5.33
N LYS A 458 14.39 -13.61 6.25
CA LYS A 458 14.09 -13.23 7.64
C LYS A 458 14.08 -11.72 7.80
N THR A 459 13.25 -11.22 8.71
CA THR A 459 13.17 -9.79 9.06
C THR A 459 14.54 -9.18 9.36
N GLY A 460 15.40 -9.93 10.07
CA GLY A 460 16.75 -9.49 10.43
C GLY A 460 17.70 -9.31 9.23
N GLU A 461 17.45 -10.02 8.13
CA GLU A 461 18.30 -10.05 6.93
C GLU A 461 18.02 -8.87 5.97
N VAL A 462 16.90 -8.15 6.15
CA VAL A 462 16.54 -7.04 5.27
C VAL A 462 17.54 -5.90 5.40
N LEU A 463 18.09 -5.47 4.28
CA LEU A 463 18.99 -4.31 4.13
C LEU A 463 18.23 -3.11 3.57
N SER A 464 18.79 -1.92 3.79
CA SER A 464 18.28 -0.66 3.26
C SER A 464 19.38 0.15 2.57
N PRO A 465 19.03 1.10 1.68
CA PRO A 465 20.02 1.68 0.78
C PRO A 465 20.75 2.91 1.30
N GLU A 466 20.26 3.62 2.32
CA GLU A 466 20.88 4.86 2.82
C GLU A 466 22.24 4.60 3.51
N PHE A 467 23.26 5.40 3.24
CA PHE A 467 24.53 5.34 3.96
C PHE A 467 24.32 5.47 5.47
N LYS A 468 25.00 4.64 6.26
CA LYS A 468 24.80 4.51 7.72
C LYS A 468 25.80 5.29 8.56
N ALA A 469 27.06 5.34 8.14
CA ALA A 469 28.10 6.01 8.92
C ALA A 469 29.20 6.60 8.03
N ALA A 470 29.84 7.65 8.50
CA ALA A 470 31.03 8.21 7.85
C ALA A 470 32.29 7.35 8.12
N GLY A 471 33.19 7.29 7.15
CA GLY A 471 34.45 6.53 7.24
C GLY A 471 34.32 5.08 6.77
N HIS A 472 33.16 4.64 6.35
CA HIS A 472 32.97 3.29 5.84
C HIS A 472 33.40 3.17 4.37
N PRO A 473 34.06 2.08 3.99
CA PRO A 473 34.45 1.80 2.62
C PRO A 473 33.22 1.40 1.79
N VAL A 474 33.18 1.89 0.54
CA VAL A 474 32.11 1.59 -0.41
C VAL A 474 32.67 0.80 -1.57
N TYR A 475 31.99 -0.26 -1.97
CA TYR A 475 32.41 -1.22 -2.98
C TYR A 475 31.38 -1.43 -4.07
N LEU A 476 31.87 -1.77 -5.27
CA LEU A 476 31.09 -2.23 -6.41
C LEU A 476 31.18 -3.76 -6.52
N PHE A 477 30.03 -4.40 -6.45
CA PHE A 477 29.83 -5.82 -6.72
C PHE A 477 29.26 -5.98 -8.12
N SER A 478 30.04 -6.46 -9.08
CA SER A 478 29.67 -6.54 -10.49
C SER A 478 30.45 -7.62 -11.22
N GLY A 479 30.07 -7.90 -12.45
CA GLY A 479 30.80 -8.80 -13.33
C GLY A 479 30.39 -8.59 -14.78
N PRO A 480 31.29 -8.88 -15.74
CA PRO A 480 31.06 -8.71 -17.17
C PRO A 480 30.04 -9.72 -17.74
N ASP A 481 29.89 -10.86 -17.11
CA ASP A 481 29.02 -11.96 -17.56
C ASP A 481 28.13 -12.47 -16.42
N ALA A 482 27.24 -13.39 -16.74
CA ALA A 482 26.28 -13.97 -15.80
C ALA A 482 26.96 -14.65 -14.61
N GLU A 483 28.00 -15.44 -14.84
CA GLU A 483 28.68 -16.21 -13.77
C GLU A 483 29.36 -15.29 -12.78
N SER A 484 30.09 -14.30 -13.27
CA SER A 484 30.78 -13.31 -12.40
C SER A 484 29.77 -12.42 -11.65
N ARG A 485 28.63 -12.05 -12.25
CA ARG A 485 27.57 -11.33 -11.55
C ARG A 485 26.95 -12.17 -10.44
N LYS A 486 26.64 -13.45 -10.68
CA LYS A 486 26.15 -14.39 -9.66
C LYS A 486 27.14 -14.54 -8.51
N ALA A 487 28.42 -14.72 -8.81
CA ALA A 487 29.48 -14.81 -7.81
C ALA A 487 29.60 -13.52 -6.95
N ALA A 488 29.45 -12.35 -7.58
CA ALA A 488 29.42 -11.07 -6.87
C ALA A 488 28.21 -10.96 -5.92
N TRP A 489 27.01 -11.38 -6.36
CA TRP A 489 25.79 -11.40 -5.54
C TRP A 489 25.90 -12.40 -4.37
N GLU A 490 26.47 -13.59 -4.59
CA GLU A 490 26.72 -14.59 -3.54
C GLU A 490 27.72 -14.05 -2.49
N THR A 491 28.75 -13.36 -2.95
CA THR A 491 29.72 -12.71 -2.07
C THR A 491 29.07 -11.61 -1.22
N LEU A 492 28.28 -10.74 -1.84
CA LEU A 492 27.56 -9.69 -1.11
C LEU A 492 26.58 -10.30 -0.10
N HIS A 493 25.82 -11.32 -0.50
CA HIS A 493 24.86 -11.99 0.40
C HIS A 493 25.59 -12.65 1.59
N ALA A 494 26.72 -13.30 1.37
CA ALA A 494 27.53 -13.87 2.46
C ALA A 494 28.07 -12.80 3.42
N LEU A 495 28.50 -11.64 2.90
CA LEU A 495 28.91 -10.50 3.72
C LEU A 495 27.73 -9.93 4.51
N ALA A 496 26.54 -9.85 3.91
CA ALA A 496 25.33 -9.42 4.59
C ALA A 496 24.94 -10.35 5.73
N GLN A 497 24.96 -11.67 5.50
CA GLN A 497 24.70 -12.69 6.54
C GLN A 497 25.71 -12.63 7.71
N SER A 498 26.92 -12.14 7.46
CA SER A 498 27.93 -11.94 8.50
C SER A 498 27.88 -10.56 9.18
N GLY A 499 26.86 -9.73 8.84
CA GLY A 499 26.67 -8.39 9.41
C GLY A 499 27.67 -7.34 8.94
N LYS A 500 28.34 -7.58 7.81
CA LYS A 500 29.39 -6.68 7.27
C LYS A 500 28.88 -5.66 6.27
N VAL A 501 27.65 -5.82 5.77
CA VAL A 501 26.97 -4.88 4.86
C VAL A 501 26.08 -3.94 5.66
N CYS A 502 26.32 -2.64 5.53
CA CYS A 502 25.52 -1.62 6.19
C CYS A 502 24.37 -1.15 5.31
N ALA A 503 24.64 -0.90 4.02
CA ALA A 503 23.69 -0.42 3.03
C ALA A 503 24.06 -0.94 1.65
N ALA A 504 23.04 -1.09 0.77
CA ALA A 504 23.29 -1.52 -0.61
C ALA A 504 22.28 -0.92 -1.59
N TRP A 505 22.73 -0.63 -2.82
CA TRP A 505 21.97 -0.06 -3.90
C TRP A 505 22.25 -0.77 -5.22
N ALA A 506 21.23 -1.28 -5.90
CA ALA A 506 21.36 -1.82 -7.26
C ALA A 506 21.49 -0.68 -8.28
N VAL A 507 22.49 -0.75 -9.14
CA VAL A 507 22.83 0.31 -10.10
C VAL A 507 21.79 0.33 -11.23
N GLU A 508 21.22 1.50 -11.50
CA GLU A 508 20.27 1.72 -12.60
C GLU A 508 20.80 2.72 -13.62
N ASN A 509 21.11 3.96 -13.23
CA ASN A 509 21.57 5.02 -14.11
C ASN A 509 23.05 5.40 -13.87
N GLY A 510 23.85 4.48 -13.36
CA GLY A 510 25.25 4.67 -13.08
C GLY A 510 25.60 4.72 -11.59
N LEU A 511 26.89 4.65 -11.29
CA LEU A 511 27.42 4.69 -9.91
C LEU A 511 27.16 6.05 -9.25
N SER A 512 27.15 7.14 -10.05
CA SER A 512 26.82 8.49 -9.59
C SER A 512 25.43 8.58 -8.98
N GLU A 513 24.42 7.95 -9.61
CA GLU A 513 23.06 7.87 -9.08
C GLU A 513 23.03 7.11 -7.75
N ALA A 514 23.72 5.98 -7.69
CA ALA A 514 23.77 5.15 -6.49
C ALA A 514 24.27 5.96 -5.29
N VAL A 515 25.47 6.53 -5.38
CA VAL A 515 26.06 7.28 -4.26
C VAL A 515 25.29 8.55 -3.93
N MET A 516 24.70 9.23 -4.92
CA MET A 516 23.83 10.39 -4.70
C MET A 516 22.60 10.02 -3.86
N ASN A 517 21.85 9.00 -4.26
CA ASN A 517 20.64 8.59 -3.53
C ASN A 517 20.96 8.01 -2.15
N MET A 518 22.02 7.21 -2.03
CA MET A 518 22.46 6.65 -0.75
C MET A 518 22.86 7.75 0.26
N SER A 519 23.29 8.93 -0.22
CA SER A 519 23.69 10.06 0.62
C SER A 519 22.52 10.85 1.20
N PHE A 520 21.33 10.84 0.59
CA PHE A 520 20.24 11.76 0.93
C PHE A 520 19.67 11.54 2.35
N GLY A 521 19.38 10.29 2.72
CA GLY A 521 18.58 9.98 3.92
C GLY A 521 19.25 10.36 5.24
N ASN A 522 20.57 10.20 5.32
CA ASN A 522 21.35 10.51 6.53
C ASN A 522 22.30 11.70 6.34
N GLU A 523 22.25 12.35 5.15
CA GLU A 523 23.11 13.47 4.79
C GLU A 523 24.61 13.13 4.92
N ILE A 524 24.97 11.90 4.60
CA ILE A 524 26.34 11.39 4.62
C ILE A 524 26.93 11.57 3.22
N GLY A 525 28.08 12.25 3.14
CA GLY A 525 28.78 12.48 1.90
C GLY A 525 29.55 11.24 1.42
N PHE A 526 30.10 11.34 0.23
CA PHE A 526 30.91 10.29 -0.38
C PHE A 526 32.10 10.91 -1.13
N THR A 527 33.26 10.26 -1.04
CA THR A 527 34.43 10.64 -1.82
C THR A 527 34.94 9.44 -2.59
N ALA A 528 34.97 9.55 -3.91
CA ALA A 528 35.52 8.54 -4.80
C ALA A 528 37.04 8.46 -4.65
N GLU A 529 37.56 7.25 -4.56
CA GLU A 529 38.99 6.93 -4.62
C GLU A 529 39.41 6.34 -5.96
N ASN A 530 38.46 5.67 -6.64
CA ASN A 530 38.65 5.13 -7.97
C ASN A 530 38.14 6.12 -9.03
N THR A 531 39.05 6.86 -9.63
CA THR A 531 38.75 7.91 -10.62
C THR A 531 38.84 7.42 -12.06
N GLU A 532 39.26 6.17 -12.29
CA GLU A 532 39.38 5.59 -13.64
C GLU A 532 38.07 4.96 -14.14
N LEU A 533 37.09 4.71 -13.24
CA LEU A 533 35.80 4.17 -13.61
C LEU A 533 34.93 5.20 -14.35
N ASP A 534 34.14 4.73 -15.28
CA ASP A 534 33.04 5.52 -15.82
C ASP A 534 31.86 5.49 -14.81
N TRP A 535 31.76 6.58 -14.05
CA TRP A 535 30.75 6.73 -12.97
C TRP A 535 29.32 6.79 -13.49
N ASN A 536 29.12 7.05 -14.77
CA ASN A 536 27.82 7.19 -15.38
C ASN A 536 27.47 6.02 -16.33
N ALA A 537 28.32 5.00 -16.42
CA ALA A 537 28.06 3.80 -17.21
C ALA A 537 26.83 3.03 -16.70
N LEU A 538 26.06 2.47 -17.64
CA LEU A 538 24.98 1.54 -17.32
C LEU A 538 25.59 0.17 -16.97
N LEU A 539 25.34 -0.30 -15.77
CA LEU A 539 25.90 -1.55 -15.22
C LEU A 539 24.78 -2.48 -14.70
N PRO A 540 23.98 -3.10 -15.60
CA PRO A 540 22.87 -3.95 -15.19
C PRO A 540 23.33 -5.10 -14.29
N GLY A 541 22.65 -5.28 -13.17
CA GLY A 541 22.98 -6.32 -12.19
C GLY A 541 24.12 -5.97 -11.23
N ALA A 542 24.74 -4.80 -11.36
CA ALA A 542 25.74 -4.32 -10.41
C ALA A 542 25.10 -3.75 -9.13
N ILE A 543 25.82 -3.86 -8.00
CA ILE A 543 25.35 -3.37 -6.69
C ILE A 543 26.49 -2.57 -6.04
N VAL A 544 26.16 -1.37 -5.56
CA VAL A 544 27.02 -0.56 -4.69
C VAL A 544 26.68 -0.89 -3.25
N ALA A 545 27.70 -1.17 -2.40
CA ALA A 545 27.46 -1.47 -1.00
C ALA A 545 28.44 -0.76 -0.06
N GLU A 546 27.92 -0.23 1.04
CA GLU A 546 28.67 0.26 2.19
C GLU A 546 28.99 -0.90 3.13
N LEU A 547 30.24 -1.07 3.48
CA LEU A 547 30.71 -2.16 4.36
C LEU A 547 31.33 -1.61 5.66
N THR A 548 31.29 -2.41 6.73
CA THR A 548 31.95 -2.07 8.01
C THR A 548 33.46 -2.25 7.94
N GLU A 549 33.97 -3.03 6.98
CA GLU A 549 35.39 -3.37 6.84
C GLU A 549 35.79 -3.50 5.37
N GLN A 550 37.10 -3.53 5.13
CA GLN A 550 37.62 -3.73 3.78
C GLN A 550 37.47 -5.18 3.30
N THR A 551 37.22 -5.34 2.00
CA THR A 551 37.14 -6.64 1.33
C THR A 551 38.01 -6.69 0.07
N PRO A 552 38.68 -7.81 -0.23
CA PRO A 552 39.40 -8.02 -1.48
C PRO A 552 38.47 -8.56 -2.61
N HIS A 553 37.17 -8.83 -2.31
CA HIS A 553 36.27 -9.56 -3.21
C HIS A 553 35.41 -8.65 -4.09
N ALA A 554 35.61 -7.33 -4.05
CA ALA A 554 34.85 -6.35 -4.82
C ALA A 554 35.72 -5.14 -5.18
N VAL A 555 35.30 -4.35 -6.14
CA VAL A 555 36.03 -3.15 -6.58
C VAL A 555 35.75 -2.01 -5.61
N ARG A 556 36.82 -1.50 -4.96
CA ARG A 556 36.69 -0.35 -4.08
C ARG A 556 36.32 0.92 -4.88
N LEU A 557 35.26 1.59 -4.51
CA LEU A 557 34.80 2.83 -5.12
C LEU A 557 35.31 4.06 -4.39
N GLY A 558 35.30 4.03 -3.04
CA GLY A 558 35.68 5.15 -2.22
C GLY A 558 35.26 4.98 -0.76
N VAL A 559 35.00 6.09 -0.08
CA VAL A 559 34.68 6.14 1.34
C VAL A 559 33.54 7.13 1.62
N THR A 560 32.65 6.80 2.55
CA THR A 560 31.64 7.72 3.09
C THR A 560 32.28 8.81 3.95
N THR A 561 31.74 10.02 3.97
CA THR A 561 32.31 11.16 4.68
C THR A 561 31.28 11.88 5.57
N ALA A 562 31.73 12.45 6.67
CA ALA A 562 30.90 13.27 7.55
C ALA A 562 30.55 14.63 6.91
N ASP A 563 31.39 15.12 6.00
CA ASP A 563 31.10 16.29 5.18
C ASP A 563 30.05 15.91 4.12
N PRO A 564 28.85 16.52 4.12
CA PRO A 564 27.74 16.12 3.26
C PRO A 564 27.93 16.61 1.80
N ILE A 565 29.01 16.16 1.18
CA ILE A 565 29.34 16.44 -0.21
C ILE A 565 29.60 15.12 -0.94
N VAL A 566 28.98 14.93 -2.10
CA VAL A 566 29.30 13.84 -3.02
C VAL A 566 30.42 14.30 -3.93
N ARG A 567 31.56 13.61 -3.91
CA ARG A 567 32.73 13.85 -4.75
C ARG A 567 33.02 12.61 -5.59
N ILE A 568 32.86 12.73 -6.89
CA ILE A 568 33.20 11.68 -7.87
C ILE A 568 34.27 12.21 -8.84
N ALA A 569 34.74 11.38 -9.78
CA ALA A 569 35.76 11.80 -10.75
C ALA A 569 35.30 13.04 -11.54
N GLY A 570 35.97 14.16 -11.29
CA GLY A 570 35.77 15.41 -12.01
C GLY A 570 34.50 16.22 -11.66
N ASP A 571 33.68 15.75 -10.70
CA ASP A 571 32.43 16.42 -10.27
C ASP A 571 32.22 16.37 -8.76
N SER A 572 31.62 17.42 -8.22
CA SER A 572 31.25 17.47 -6.81
C SER A 572 30.06 18.39 -6.56
N ALA A 573 29.18 17.99 -5.61
CA ALA A 573 28.05 18.79 -5.20
C ALA A 573 27.64 18.49 -3.75
N ALA A 574 27.10 19.50 -3.06
CA ALA A 574 26.53 19.30 -1.73
C ALA A 574 25.29 18.39 -1.79
N VAL A 575 25.13 17.50 -0.81
CA VAL A 575 23.96 16.62 -0.69
C VAL A 575 22.66 17.43 -0.67
N SER A 576 22.63 18.55 0.07
CA SER A 576 21.47 19.44 0.13
C SER A 576 21.13 20.10 -1.21
N GLU A 577 22.12 20.47 -2.02
CA GLU A 577 21.93 21.00 -3.36
C GLU A 577 21.32 19.95 -4.29
N LEU A 578 21.90 18.75 -4.31
CA LEU A 578 21.42 17.63 -5.13
C LEU A 578 20.00 17.24 -4.75
N LEU A 579 19.69 17.17 -3.45
CA LEU A 579 18.35 16.87 -2.94
C LEU A 579 17.34 17.94 -3.37
N ALA A 580 17.69 19.22 -3.26
CA ALA A 580 16.79 20.31 -3.66
C ALA A 580 16.49 20.27 -5.16
N LEU A 581 17.47 19.97 -6.01
CA LEU A 581 17.28 19.77 -7.44
C LEU A 581 16.37 18.57 -7.72
N ASN A 582 16.62 17.45 -7.03
CA ASN A 582 15.93 16.18 -7.23
C ASN A 582 14.44 16.25 -6.82
N GLU A 583 14.12 16.81 -5.66
CA GLU A 583 12.73 17.02 -5.21
C GLU A 583 12.01 18.09 -6.03
N GLY A 584 12.73 19.11 -6.52
CA GLY A 584 12.17 20.23 -7.29
C GLY A 584 11.57 19.82 -8.63
N VAL A 585 12.02 18.73 -9.25
CA VAL A 585 11.61 18.31 -10.60
C VAL A 585 10.12 18.07 -10.73
N LEU A 586 9.51 17.38 -9.77
CA LEU A 586 8.10 17.00 -9.77
C LEU A 586 7.23 17.80 -8.78
N GLU A 587 7.80 18.80 -8.09
CA GLU A 587 7.07 19.57 -7.07
C GLU A 587 5.81 20.25 -7.63
N SER A 588 5.84 20.71 -8.89
CA SER A 588 4.67 21.32 -9.54
C SER A 588 3.55 20.30 -9.85
N VAL A 589 3.86 19.00 -9.90
CA VAL A 589 2.91 17.92 -10.22
C VAL A 589 2.44 17.22 -8.95
N TYR A 590 3.38 16.89 -8.09
CA TYR A 590 3.18 16.17 -6.84
C TYR A 590 3.80 16.97 -5.68
N PRO A 591 3.10 17.99 -5.19
CA PRO A 591 3.64 18.83 -4.12
C PRO A 591 4.03 18.02 -2.88
N SER A 592 5.22 18.26 -2.37
CA SER A 592 5.73 17.75 -1.10
C SER A 592 5.87 18.83 -0.05
N ARG A 593 5.72 20.10 -0.43
CA ARG A 593 5.87 21.29 0.41
C ARG A 593 4.59 22.13 0.41
N THR A 594 4.44 22.92 1.45
CA THR A 594 3.38 23.95 1.57
C THR A 594 4.02 25.35 1.54
N ALA A 595 3.21 26.39 1.43
CA ALA A 595 3.68 27.74 1.69
C ALA A 595 4.29 27.82 3.10
N ALA A 596 5.41 28.53 3.24
CA ALA A 596 6.08 28.67 4.52
C ALA A 596 5.13 29.35 5.53
N ASP A 597 4.94 28.70 6.67
CA ASP A 597 4.25 29.25 7.83
C ASP A 597 5.32 29.49 8.92
N THR A 598 5.53 30.75 9.28
CA THR A 598 6.55 31.18 10.25
C THR A 598 5.96 31.45 11.62
N ALA A 599 4.71 31.05 11.88
CA ALA A 599 4.09 31.20 13.19
C ALA A 599 4.92 30.49 14.27
N GLU A 600 5.24 31.21 15.35
CA GLU A 600 5.92 30.60 16.49
C GLU A 600 5.00 29.61 17.19
N VAL A 601 5.51 28.44 17.44
CA VAL A 601 4.81 27.36 18.15
C VAL A 601 5.43 27.19 19.53
N PRO A 602 4.65 27.34 20.62
CA PRO A 602 5.20 27.19 21.96
C PRO A 602 5.55 25.74 22.26
N VAL A 603 6.68 25.49 22.89
CA VAL A 603 7.05 24.15 23.41
C VAL A 603 6.22 23.93 24.70
N LEU A 604 5.25 23.03 24.62
CA LEU A 604 4.38 22.75 25.76
C LEU A 604 5.00 21.70 26.69
N SER A 605 4.94 21.98 28.00
CA SER A 605 5.40 21.06 29.05
C SER A 605 4.49 21.22 30.26
N ALA A 606 3.47 20.38 30.36
CA ALA A 606 2.58 20.39 31.50
C ALA A 606 3.24 19.76 32.73
N PRO A 607 2.97 20.24 33.92
CA PRO A 607 3.48 19.63 35.13
C PRO A 607 2.90 18.22 35.34
N ALA A 608 3.67 17.38 35.97
CA ALA A 608 3.22 16.03 36.34
C ALA A 608 1.99 16.11 37.24
N VAL A 609 1.01 15.23 37.03
CA VAL A 609 -0.20 15.13 37.82
C VAL A 609 -0.32 13.75 38.46
N THR A 610 -0.84 13.70 39.69
CA THR A 610 -1.25 12.45 40.32
C THR A 610 -2.55 11.98 39.68
N ARG A 611 -2.56 10.79 39.12
CA ARG A 611 -3.76 10.20 38.54
C ARG A 611 -4.53 9.43 39.60
N ALA A 612 -5.84 9.56 39.60
CA ALA A 612 -6.69 8.69 40.41
C ALA A 612 -6.65 7.27 39.84
N ALA A 613 -6.48 6.27 40.72
CA ALA A 613 -6.66 4.87 40.35
C ALA A 613 -8.14 4.60 40.06
N PRO A 614 -8.45 3.64 39.19
CA PRO A 614 -9.83 3.24 38.93
C PRO A 614 -10.42 2.60 40.21
N ARG A 615 -11.75 2.67 40.33
CA ARG A 615 -12.47 2.09 41.49
C ARG A 615 -12.39 0.56 41.52
N ILE A 616 -12.20 -0.06 40.39
CA ILE A 616 -12.16 -1.50 40.19
C ILE A 616 -10.90 -1.88 39.45
N GLY A 617 -10.03 -2.67 40.07
CA GLY A 617 -8.90 -3.30 39.39
C GLY A 617 -9.32 -4.54 38.60
N VAL A 618 -8.70 -4.78 37.45
CA VAL A 618 -8.97 -5.93 36.58
C VAL A 618 -7.64 -6.48 36.07
N ALA A 619 -7.38 -7.78 36.33
CA ALA A 619 -6.13 -8.41 35.96
C ALA A 619 -5.90 -8.43 34.42
N VAL A 620 -6.94 -8.67 33.64
CA VAL A 620 -6.93 -8.68 32.17
C VAL A 620 -8.08 -7.81 31.66
N PRO A 621 -7.87 -6.50 31.47
CA PRO A 621 -8.91 -5.62 30.98
C PRO A 621 -9.34 -5.97 29.56
N LYS A 622 -10.64 -5.95 29.30
CA LYS A 622 -11.24 -6.14 27.98
C LYS A 622 -11.28 -4.83 27.21
N VAL A 623 -10.90 -4.90 25.93
CA VAL A 623 -10.88 -3.77 25.00
C VAL A 623 -11.86 -4.04 23.87
N LEU A 624 -12.96 -3.31 23.85
CA LEU A 624 -13.94 -3.35 22.78
C LEU A 624 -13.45 -2.52 21.58
N ILE A 625 -13.34 -3.15 20.44
CA ILE A 625 -12.88 -2.55 19.18
C ILE A 625 -14.03 -2.60 18.16
N PRO A 626 -14.86 -1.54 18.06
CA PRO A 626 -15.95 -1.52 17.09
C PRO A 626 -15.42 -1.33 15.66
N VAL A 627 -15.96 -2.11 14.72
CA VAL A 627 -15.61 -2.10 13.31
C VAL A 627 -16.80 -1.60 12.51
N PHE A 628 -16.71 -0.38 12.04
CA PHE A 628 -17.68 0.26 11.17
C PHE A 628 -17.39 -0.05 9.70
N PRO A 629 -18.33 0.09 8.77
CA PRO A 629 -18.02 0.08 7.34
C PRO A 629 -16.94 1.13 7.01
N GLY A 630 -15.80 0.67 6.48
CA GLY A 630 -14.62 1.50 6.20
C GLY A 630 -13.57 1.52 7.30
N THR A 631 -13.79 0.95 8.49
CA THR A 631 -12.72 0.71 9.47
C THR A 631 -11.72 -0.32 8.90
N ASN A 632 -10.42 -0.07 9.07
CA ASN A 632 -9.39 -0.95 8.54
C ASN A 632 -8.16 -1.18 9.44
N CYS A 633 -8.12 -0.54 10.64
CA CYS A 633 -7.04 -0.71 11.62
C CYS A 633 -7.38 -1.69 12.74
N GLU A 634 -8.47 -2.45 12.64
CA GLU A 634 -8.95 -3.35 13.71
C GLU A 634 -7.95 -4.44 14.07
N TYR A 635 -7.24 -5.00 13.09
CA TYR A 635 -6.26 -6.05 13.35
C TYR A 635 -4.99 -5.52 14.00
N ASP A 636 -4.53 -4.33 13.56
CA ASP A 636 -3.36 -3.66 14.14
C ASP A 636 -3.65 -3.28 15.59
N SER A 637 -4.83 -2.72 15.85
CA SER A 637 -5.34 -2.40 17.18
C SER A 637 -5.40 -3.63 18.08
N ALA A 638 -6.02 -4.71 17.61
CA ALA A 638 -6.13 -5.94 18.39
C ALA A 638 -4.77 -6.59 18.69
N ARG A 639 -3.82 -6.50 17.74
CA ARG A 639 -2.46 -7.01 17.93
C ARG A 639 -1.71 -6.22 19.00
N ALA A 640 -1.76 -4.89 18.95
CA ALA A 640 -1.13 -4.01 19.94
C ALA A 640 -1.72 -4.23 21.34
N VAL A 641 -3.04 -4.36 21.43
CA VAL A 641 -3.78 -4.67 22.66
C VAL A 641 -3.33 -6.01 23.26
N ARG A 642 -3.29 -7.10 22.45
CA ARG A 642 -2.81 -8.42 22.94
C ARG A 642 -1.36 -8.38 23.41
N ARG A 643 -0.49 -7.71 22.66
CA ARG A 643 0.94 -7.61 23.01
C ARG A 643 1.16 -6.94 24.37
N ALA A 644 0.29 -6.03 24.76
CA ALA A 644 0.31 -5.42 26.08
C ALA A 644 -0.33 -6.32 27.17
N GLY A 645 -0.90 -7.47 26.82
CA GLY A 645 -1.58 -8.37 27.75
C GLY A 645 -2.97 -7.93 28.15
N LEU A 646 -3.66 -7.22 27.26
CA LEU A 646 -5.08 -6.89 27.30
C LEU A 646 -5.87 -7.85 26.39
N GLU A 647 -7.18 -7.97 26.60
CA GLU A 647 -8.06 -8.85 25.82
C GLU A 647 -8.86 -8.04 24.79
N PRO A 648 -8.52 -8.09 23.46
CA PRO A 648 -9.29 -7.38 22.45
C PRO A 648 -10.51 -8.17 22.01
N GLU A 649 -11.63 -7.48 21.89
CA GLU A 649 -12.86 -7.96 21.27
C GLU A 649 -13.15 -7.10 20.03
N ILE A 650 -12.93 -7.68 18.82
CA ILE A 650 -13.31 -7.04 17.55
C ILE A 650 -14.79 -7.27 17.31
N MET A 651 -15.57 -6.20 17.24
CA MET A 651 -17.00 -6.27 17.01
C MET A 651 -17.38 -5.62 15.69
N VAL A 652 -17.75 -6.43 14.70
CA VAL A 652 -18.29 -5.93 13.42
C VAL A 652 -19.72 -5.44 13.61
N LEU A 653 -19.97 -4.22 13.17
CA LEU A 653 -21.29 -3.59 13.19
C LEU A 653 -21.97 -3.79 11.85
N ASN A 654 -23.11 -4.45 11.86
CA ASN A 654 -23.91 -4.75 10.68
C ASN A 654 -24.89 -3.61 10.41
N ASN A 655 -25.07 -3.26 9.13
CA ASN A 655 -25.94 -2.15 8.71
C ASN A 655 -26.67 -2.41 7.37
N GLN A 656 -26.84 -3.67 6.99
CA GLN A 656 -27.53 -4.03 5.74
C GLN A 656 -29.04 -3.79 5.83
N SER A 657 -29.59 -3.81 7.05
CA SER A 657 -30.99 -3.52 7.33
C SER A 657 -31.15 -2.68 8.61
N ALA A 658 -32.33 -2.08 8.80
CA ALA A 658 -32.65 -1.38 10.05
C ALA A 658 -32.58 -2.31 11.28
N GLN A 659 -32.92 -3.59 11.11
CA GLN A 659 -32.82 -4.60 12.18
C GLN A 659 -31.35 -4.86 12.54
N ASP A 660 -30.45 -4.97 11.55
CA ASP A 660 -29.03 -5.16 11.80
C ASP A 660 -28.42 -4.01 12.60
N VAL A 661 -28.85 -2.77 12.28
CA VAL A 661 -28.41 -1.59 13.04
C VAL A 661 -28.90 -1.66 14.48
N ALA A 662 -30.19 -2.00 14.70
CA ALA A 662 -30.75 -2.15 16.05
C ALA A 662 -30.04 -3.26 16.85
N ASP A 663 -29.75 -4.39 16.20
CA ASP A 663 -29.03 -5.50 16.85
C ASP A 663 -27.56 -5.12 17.14
N SER A 664 -26.92 -4.39 16.25
CA SER A 664 -25.55 -3.89 16.48
C SER A 664 -25.49 -2.90 17.66
N ILE A 665 -26.49 -2.03 17.80
CA ILE A 665 -26.62 -1.11 18.95
C ILE A 665 -26.69 -1.89 20.25
N ARG A 666 -27.61 -2.87 20.35
CA ARG A 666 -27.78 -3.69 21.56
C ARG A 666 -26.51 -4.46 21.92
N ARG A 667 -25.94 -5.17 20.93
CA ARG A 667 -24.67 -5.93 21.12
C ARG A 667 -23.54 -5.03 21.60
N PHE A 668 -23.41 -3.85 21.00
CA PHE A 668 -22.38 -2.89 21.42
C PHE A 668 -22.59 -2.43 22.87
N ALA A 669 -23.82 -2.07 23.23
CA ALA A 669 -24.13 -1.61 24.58
C ALA A 669 -23.87 -2.71 25.64
N GLU A 670 -24.20 -3.98 25.34
CA GLU A 670 -23.89 -5.12 26.19
C GLU A 670 -22.38 -5.33 26.34
N ALA A 671 -21.63 -5.32 25.23
CA ALA A 671 -20.19 -5.48 25.23
C ALA A 671 -19.49 -4.32 25.97
N ALA A 672 -19.94 -3.08 25.78
CA ALA A 672 -19.41 -1.92 26.48
C ALA A 672 -19.62 -1.99 28.00
N ARG A 673 -20.77 -2.54 28.47
CA ARG A 673 -21.02 -2.73 29.90
C ARG A 673 -20.08 -3.79 30.55
N SER A 674 -19.56 -4.73 29.76
CA SER A 674 -18.62 -5.76 30.24
C SER A 674 -17.16 -5.44 30.00
N SER A 675 -16.86 -4.41 29.18
CA SER A 675 -15.50 -3.98 28.84
C SER A 675 -15.00 -2.89 29.80
N GLN A 676 -13.69 -2.73 29.89
CA GLN A 676 -13.01 -1.65 30.62
C GLN A 676 -12.52 -0.54 29.69
N ILE A 677 -12.34 -0.85 28.42
CA ILE A 677 -11.77 0.06 27.43
C ILE A 677 -12.60 -0.01 26.14
N ILE A 678 -12.85 1.15 25.53
CA ILE A 678 -13.31 1.25 24.14
C ILE A 678 -12.16 1.82 23.31
N PHE A 679 -11.75 1.12 22.26
CA PHE A 679 -10.76 1.60 21.30
C PHE A 679 -11.41 1.79 19.93
N VAL A 680 -11.60 3.03 19.51
CA VAL A 680 -12.11 3.38 18.19
C VAL A 680 -10.93 3.48 17.21
N PRO A 681 -10.75 2.49 16.32
CA PRO A 681 -9.59 2.42 15.45
C PRO A 681 -9.66 3.41 14.29
N GLY A 682 -8.55 3.52 13.56
CA GLY A 682 -8.46 4.27 12.32
C GLY A 682 -9.18 3.58 11.15
N GLY A 683 -9.32 4.31 10.06
CA GLY A 683 -9.95 3.89 8.83
C GLY A 683 -10.61 5.04 8.09
N PHE A 684 -11.59 4.69 7.24
CA PHE A 684 -12.36 5.61 6.40
C PHE A 684 -13.85 5.30 6.54
N SER A 685 -14.41 5.51 7.72
CA SER A 685 -15.80 5.15 8.03
C SER A 685 -16.78 5.91 7.13
N GLY A 686 -17.51 5.18 6.29
CA GLY A 686 -18.42 5.75 5.29
C GLY A 686 -17.75 6.08 3.95
N GLY A 687 -16.46 5.76 3.77
CA GLY A 687 -15.65 6.05 2.59
C GLY A 687 -14.70 7.23 2.80
N ASP A 688 -13.90 7.54 1.77
CA ASP A 688 -12.96 8.68 1.78
C ASP A 688 -13.72 9.97 1.42
N GLU A 689 -14.48 10.47 2.38
CA GLU A 689 -15.27 11.69 2.21
C GLU A 689 -14.65 12.85 2.99
N PRO A 690 -14.19 13.88 2.29
CA PRO A 690 -13.51 15.01 2.89
C PRO A 690 -14.33 15.74 3.96
N ASP A 691 -15.63 15.98 3.74
CA ASP A 691 -16.50 16.72 4.67
C ASP A 691 -17.20 15.80 5.67
N GLY A 692 -16.85 14.52 5.69
CA GLY A 692 -17.68 13.53 6.33
C GLY A 692 -16.97 12.52 7.19
N SER A 693 -15.65 12.67 7.39
CA SER A 693 -14.89 11.76 8.23
C SER A 693 -15.58 11.46 9.55
N ALA A 694 -15.74 10.17 9.86
CA ALA A 694 -16.39 9.67 11.06
C ALA A 694 -17.90 9.97 11.23
N LYS A 695 -18.64 10.38 10.21
CA LYS A 695 -20.10 10.64 10.31
C LYS A 695 -20.86 9.43 10.84
N PHE A 696 -20.60 8.23 10.30
CA PHE A 696 -21.30 7.03 10.73
C PHE A 696 -20.97 6.67 12.19
N ILE A 697 -19.71 6.79 12.59
CA ILE A 697 -19.26 6.56 13.96
C ILE A 697 -19.99 7.52 14.91
N THR A 698 -20.02 8.81 14.59
CA THR A 698 -20.65 9.85 15.44
C THR A 698 -22.14 9.64 15.56
N ALA A 699 -22.85 9.30 14.47
CA ALA A 699 -24.28 8.98 14.49
C ALA A 699 -24.56 7.76 15.38
N PHE A 700 -23.73 6.71 15.31
CA PHE A 700 -23.86 5.52 16.14
C PHE A 700 -23.66 5.81 17.63
N PHE A 701 -22.63 6.57 18.01
CA PHE A 701 -22.35 6.93 19.40
C PHE A 701 -23.36 7.93 20.00
N ARG A 702 -24.09 8.68 19.17
CA ARG A 702 -25.20 9.54 19.60
C ARG A 702 -26.51 8.80 19.85
N ASN A 703 -26.61 7.53 19.42
CA ASN A 703 -27.74 6.70 19.81
C ASN A 703 -27.83 6.62 21.36
N PRO A 704 -29.01 6.83 21.98
CA PRO A 704 -29.14 6.91 23.43
C PRO A 704 -28.56 5.71 24.16
N GLU A 705 -28.83 4.48 23.69
CA GLU A 705 -28.36 3.26 24.34
C GLU A 705 -26.83 3.11 24.28
N VAL A 706 -26.21 3.45 23.12
CA VAL A 706 -24.75 3.42 22.93
C VAL A 706 -24.10 4.55 23.75
N ARG A 707 -24.69 5.75 23.73
CA ARG A 707 -24.23 6.89 24.51
C ARG A 707 -24.22 6.57 26.01
N ASP A 708 -25.32 6.06 26.52
CA ASP A 708 -25.48 5.78 27.94
C ASP A 708 -24.49 4.69 28.40
N ALA A 709 -24.28 3.62 27.59
CA ALA A 709 -23.30 2.60 27.88
C ALA A 709 -21.86 3.13 27.85
N THR A 710 -21.55 4.02 26.91
CA THR A 710 -20.23 4.67 26.81
C THR A 710 -19.98 5.62 27.97
N MET A 711 -20.96 6.44 28.32
CA MET A 711 -20.84 7.37 29.44
C MET A 711 -20.81 6.67 30.79
N ASP A 712 -21.52 5.55 30.94
CA ASP A 712 -21.41 4.68 32.12
C ASP A 712 -20.00 4.13 32.29
N LEU A 713 -19.40 3.61 31.19
CA LEU A 713 -18.00 3.16 31.18
C LEU A 713 -17.06 4.26 31.66
N LEU A 714 -17.19 5.47 31.12
CA LEU A 714 -16.25 6.57 31.39
C LEU A 714 -16.49 7.22 32.76
N LYS A 715 -17.73 7.48 33.18
CA LYS A 715 -18.05 8.26 34.37
C LYS A 715 -18.27 7.43 35.64
N ASN A 716 -18.88 6.23 35.50
CA ASN A 716 -19.25 5.40 36.66
C ASN A 716 -18.25 4.27 36.93
N ARG A 717 -17.62 3.73 35.90
CA ARG A 717 -16.70 2.57 36.01
C ARG A 717 -15.23 2.94 35.81
N ASP A 718 -14.92 4.23 35.69
CA ASP A 718 -13.56 4.77 35.49
C ASP A 718 -12.80 4.10 34.30
N GLY A 719 -13.55 3.71 33.26
CA GLY A 719 -13.01 3.10 32.07
C GLY A 719 -12.21 4.07 31.20
N LEU A 720 -11.49 3.53 30.23
CA LEU A 720 -10.67 4.29 29.29
C LEU A 720 -11.24 4.26 27.87
N MET A 721 -10.95 5.31 27.11
CA MET A 721 -11.28 5.37 25.67
C MET A 721 -10.11 5.91 24.88
N LEU A 722 -9.83 5.30 23.71
CA LEU A 722 -8.81 5.73 22.77
C LEU A 722 -9.45 5.90 21.40
N GLY A 723 -9.13 6.99 20.70
CA GLY A 723 -9.44 7.18 19.32
C GLY A 723 -8.19 7.51 18.52
N VAL A 724 -7.90 6.73 17.47
CA VAL A 724 -6.73 6.95 16.61
C VAL A 724 -7.21 7.32 15.21
N CYS A 725 -6.64 8.39 14.64
CA CYS A 725 -6.91 8.85 13.27
C CYS A 725 -8.42 9.06 13.06
N ASN A 726 -9.12 8.21 12.30
CA ASN A 726 -10.57 8.27 12.12
C ASN A 726 -11.35 8.16 13.45
N GLY A 727 -10.83 7.36 14.39
CA GLY A 727 -11.37 7.33 15.76
C GLY A 727 -11.22 8.68 16.50
N PHE A 728 -10.09 9.36 16.34
CA PHE A 728 -9.90 10.69 16.93
C PHE A 728 -10.83 11.73 16.29
N GLN A 729 -11.04 11.68 14.97
CA GLN A 729 -12.03 12.51 14.29
C GLN A 729 -13.43 12.32 14.87
N ALA A 730 -13.80 11.07 15.20
CA ALA A 730 -15.06 10.78 15.88
C ALA A 730 -15.12 11.36 17.29
N LEU A 731 -14.07 11.16 18.10
CA LEU A 731 -14.03 11.68 19.47
C LEU A 731 -14.18 13.21 19.55
N ILE A 732 -13.55 13.93 18.61
CA ILE A 732 -13.70 15.41 18.52
C ILE A 732 -15.14 15.80 18.17
N LYS A 733 -15.73 15.19 17.15
CA LYS A 733 -17.10 15.47 16.71
C LYS A 733 -18.17 15.09 17.74
N LEU A 734 -17.84 14.19 18.67
CA LEU A 734 -18.69 13.82 19.79
C LEU A 734 -18.50 14.72 21.01
N GLY A 735 -17.40 15.49 21.10
CA GLY A 735 -17.04 16.29 22.27
C GLY A 735 -16.32 15.49 23.37
N LEU A 736 -16.12 14.17 23.16
CA LEU A 736 -15.41 13.30 24.12
C LEU A 736 -13.98 13.80 24.38
N VAL A 737 -13.34 14.38 23.40
CA VAL A 737 -12.19 15.25 23.59
C VAL A 737 -12.51 16.61 22.93
N PRO A 738 -12.24 17.74 23.60
CA PRO A 738 -11.58 17.89 24.90
C PRO A 738 -12.50 17.90 26.13
N PHE A 739 -13.82 17.67 25.99
CA PHE A 739 -14.79 17.95 27.07
C PHE A 739 -15.05 16.73 27.98
N GLY A 740 -14.78 15.51 27.54
CA GLY A 740 -14.95 14.27 28.29
C GLY A 740 -16.39 13.75 28.35
N GLU A 741 -17.26 14.23 27.47
CA GLU A 741 -18.68 13.79 27.36
C GLU A 741 -19.17 13.93 25.92
N ILE A 742 -20.21 13.15 25.60
CA ILE A 742 -20.88 13.28 24.30
C ILE A 742 -21.84 14.48 24.38
N ILE A 743 -21.53 15.52 23.60
CA ILE A 743 -22.28 16.77 23.55
C ILE A 743 -22.75 17.08 22.14
N ASP A 744 -23.69 18.00 22.01
CA ASP A 744 -23.96 18.65 20.75
C ASP A 744 -22.89 19.72 20.51
N THR A 745 -22.13 19.54 19.44
CA THR A 745 -21.01 20.44 19.10
C THR A 745 -21.50 21.67 18.35
N ASP A 746 -20.87 22.81 18.60
CA ASP A 746 -21.13 24.10 17.97
C ASP A 746 -19.85 24.71 17.37
N GLU A 747 -19.92 25.94 16.87
CA GLU A 747 -18.82 26.64 16.22
C GLU A 747 -17.65 26.99 17.15
N THR A 748 -17.82 26.88 18.47
CA THR A 748 -16.76 27.10 19.47
C THR A 748 -15.95 25.85 19.74
N CYS A 749 -16.42 24.69 19.28
CA CYS A 749 -15.77 23.41 19.47
C CYS A 749 -14.56 23.23 18.52
N PRO A 750 -13.54 22.49 18.92
CA PRO A 750 -12.43 22.17 18.02
C PRO A 750 -12.88 21.21 16.91
N THR A 751 -12.15 21.19 15.81
CA THR A 751 -12.38 20.28 14.71
C THR A 751 -11.08 19.70 14.15
N LEU A 752 -11.20 18.57 13.44
CA LEU A 752 -10.16 18.04 12.56
C LEU A 752 -10.62 18.24 11.11
N THR A 753 -9.76 18.83 10.30
CA THR A 753 -10.06 19.17 8.91
C THR A 753 -8.90 18.81 7.99
N TYR A 754 -8.98 19.23 6.72
CA TYR A 754 -7.99 18.94 5.70
C TYR A 754 -6.57 19.34 6.08
N ASN A 755 -5.61 18.46 5.73
CA ASN A 755 -4.20 18.81 5.74
C ASN A 755 -3.94 20.06 4.87
N THR A 756 -3.05 20.94 5.29
CA THR A 756 -2.68 22.15 4.54
C THR A 756 -2.15 21.84 3.13
N ILE A 757 -1.50 20.69 2.95
CA ILE A 757 -1.02 20.23 1.64
C ILE A 757 -2.13 19.73 0.71
N SER A 758 -3.39 19.71 1.18
CA SER A 758 -4.58 19.33 0.40
C SER A 758 -4.53 17.91 -0.20
N ARG A 759 -3.85 16.98 0.47
CA ARG A 759 -3.81 15.57 0.11
C ARG A 759 -3.58 14.67 1.30
N HIS A 760 -3.83 13.39 1.10
CA HIS A 760 -3.42 12.34 2.04
C HIS A 760 -1.90 12.35 2.22
N GLN A 761 -1.45 12.13 3.46
CA GLN A 761 -0.05 11.93 3.81
C GLN A 761 0.14 10.65 4.62
N SER A 762 1.07 9.81 4.18
CA SER A 762 1.54 8.64 4.93
C SER A 762 3.06 8.67 5.02
N ARG A 763 3.57 8.74 6.23
CA ARG A 763 4.99 8.72 6.57
C ARG A 763 5.20 8.56 8.07
N LEU A 764 6.45 8.52 8.50
CA LEU A 764 6.80 8.60 9.91
C LEU A 764 7.01 10.07 10.32
N VAL A 765 6.47 10.45 11.47
CA VAL A 765 6.64 11.79 12.05
C VAL A 765 7.15 11.67 13.48
N ARG A 766 7.72 12.74 14.01
CA ARG A 766 8.13 12.81 15.41
C ARG A 766 7.11 13.56 16.23
N THR A 767 6.77 13.00 17.39
CA THR A 767 5.86 13.62 18.35
C THR A 767 6.51 13.69 19.72
N ARG A 768 6.33 14.83 20.39
CA ARG A 768 6.83 15.07 21.73
C ARG A 768 5.71 14.98 22.74
N ILE A 769 5.92 14.35 23.88
CA ILE A 769 5.00 14.33 25.00
C ILE A 769 4.95 15.74 25.60
N ALA A 770 3.83 16.45 25.40
CA ALA A 770 3.56 17.76 25.98
C ALA A 770 2.94 17.64 27.38
N SER A 771 2.16 16.57 27.61
CA SER A 771 1.53 16.25 28.88
C SER A 771 1.35 14.74 29.01
N ASN A 772 1.70 14.19 30.14
CA ASN A 772 1.40 12.79 30.49
C ASN A 772 0.20 12.67 31.44
N ARG A 773 -0.70 13.66 31.46
CA ARG A 773 -1.93 13.66 32.27
C ARG A 773 -2.82 12.43 31.99
N SER A 774 -2.90 12.03 30.73
CA SER A 774 -3.69 10.89 30.32
C SER A 774 -3.18 9.58 30.95
N ALA A 775 -4.10 8.71 31.36
CA ALA A 775 -3.78 7.35 31.80
C ALA A 775 -3.06 6.55 30.71
N TRP A 776 -3.33 6.82 29.45
CA TRP A 776 -2.67 6.22 28.30
C TRP A 776 -1.17 6.56 28.17
N LEU A 777 -0.76 7.71 28.72
CA LEU A 777 0.63 8.21 28.65
C LEU A 777 1.36 8.08 30.01
N ALA A 778 0.81 7.29 30.93
CA ALA A 778 1.39 7.13 32.26
C ALA A 778 2.82 6.55 32.26
N GLY A 779 3.17 5.75 31.26
CA GLY A 779 4.50 5.18 31.07
C GLY A 779 5.50 6.08 30.37
N THR A 780 5.15 7.35 30.04
CA THR A 780 6.01 8.31 29.35
C THR A 780 6.40 9.47 30.26
N GLN A 781 7.43 10.22 29.86
CA GLN A 781 7.84 11.47 30.50
C GLN A 781 7.59 12.65 29.58
N VAL A 782 7.23 13.80 30.17
CA VAL A 782 7.09 15.05 29.42
C VAL A 782 8.44 15.43 28.82
N GLY A 783 8.44 15.71 27.52
CA GLY A 783 9.62 16.02 26.76
C GLY A 783 10.19 14.84 25.95
N GLU A 784 9.80 13.60 26.22
CA GLU A 784 10.19 12.46 25.39
C GLU A 784 9.66 12.60 23.96
N VAL A 785 10.46 12.19 22.98
CA VAL A 785 10.14 12.23 21.56
C VAL A 785 10.00 10.81 21.01
N TYR A 786 8.92 10.58 20.29
CA TYR A 786 8.61 9.29 19.67
C TYR A 786 8.39 9.45 18.18
N THR A 787 8.79 8.44 17.42
CA THR A 787 8.50 8.32 15.99
C THR A 787 7.21 7.53 15.79
N VAL A 788 6.27 8.09 15.03
CA VAL A 788 4.91 7.54 14.90
C VAL A 788 4.49 7.52 13.43
N PRO A 789 3.91 6.41 12.93
CA PRO A 789 3.27 6.39 11.62
C PRO A 789 2.05 7.30 11.56
N ILE A 790 1.91 8.03 10.45
CA ILE A 790 0.67 8.75 10.11
C ILE A 790 0.14 8.31 8.76
N SER A 791 -1.18 8.37 8.60
CA SER A 791 -1.87 8.09 7.34
C SER A 791 -3.24 8.76 7.34
N HIS A 792 -3.33 9.99 6.84
CA HIS A 792 -4.57 10.78 6.87
C HIS A 792 -4.60 11.90 5.82
N GLY A 793 -5.79 12.23 5.32
CA GLY A 793 -6.08 13.42 4.53
C GLY A 793 -6.65 14.57 5.37
N GLU A 794 -7.27 14.25 6.51
CA GLU A 794 -7.93 15.15 7.44
C GLU A 794 -7.40 14.96 8.87
N GLY A 795 -6.28 15.59 9.19
CA GLY A 795 -5.66 15.49 10.52
C GLY A 795 -5.39 16.84 11.16
N ARG A 796 -5.76 17.96 10.48
CA ARG A 796 -5.48 19.32 10.93
C ARG A 796 -6.37 19.72 12.09
N PHE A 797 -5.80 19.78 13.29
CA PHE A 797 -6.49 20.28 14.48
C PHE A 797 -6.63 21.80 14.41
N LEU A 798 -7.86 22.27 14.48
CA LEU A 798 -8.21 23.69 14.51
C LEU A 798 -9.16 24.00 15.68
N CYS A 799 -8.89 25.12 16.36
CA CYS A 799 -9.76 25.70 17.35
C CYS A 799 -9.41 27.19 17.53
N SER A 800 -10.16 27.92 18.35
CA SER A 800 -9.82 29.29 18.70
C SER A 800 -8.52 29.36 19.52
N GLU A 801 -7.82 30.50 19.40
CA GLU A 801 -6.59 30.75 20.17
C GLU A 801 -6.86 30.71 21.68
N GLU A 802 -8.04 31.13 22.11
CA GLU A 802 -8.48 31.06 23.51
C GLU A 802 -8.59 29.60 23.98
N LEU A 803 -9.21 28.74 23.15
CA LEU A 803 -9.40 27.35 23.50
C LEU A 803 -8.06 26.60 23.54
N VAL A 804 -7.14 26.78 22.56
CA VAL A 804 -5.85 26.12 22.60
C VAL A 804 -5.03 26.50 23.81
N ARG A 805 -5.06 27.78 24.23
CA ARG A 805 -4.40 28.26 25.47
C ARG A 805 -5.00 27.60 26.72
N LYS A 806 -6.32 27.47 26.77
CA LYS A 806 -7.02 26.79 27.86
C LYS A 806 -6.64 25.30 27.93
N LEU A 807 -6.63 24.62 26.79
CA LEU A 807 -6.23 23.22 26.72
C LEU A 807 -4.77 23.00 27.16
N ALA A 808 -3.86 23.90 26.76
CA ALA A 808 -2.47 23.88 27.20
C ALA A 808 -2.32 24.09 28.69
N ALA A 809 -2.99 25.12 29.25
CA ALA A 809 -2.98 25.45 30.69
C ALA A 809 -3.53 24.26 31.53
N ASN A 810 -4.54 23.55 31.02
CA ASN A 810 -5.12 22.39 31.67
C ASN A 810 -4.28 21.10 31.49
N GLY A 811 -3.19 21.12 30.69
CA GLY A 811 -2.43 19.93 30.35
C GLY A 811 -3.22 18.93 29.51
N GLN A 812 -4.18 19.37 28.72
CA GLN A 812 -5.01 18.55 27.84
C GLN A 812 -4.40 18.36 26.45
N ILE A 813 -3.39 19.15 26.05
CA ILE A 813 -2.59 18.86 24.86
C ILE A 813 -1.61 17.77 25.26
N ALA A 814 -1.82 16.56 24.72
CA ALA A 814 -1.06 15.38 25.08
C ALA A 814 0.28 15.33 24.33
N THR A 815 0.25 15.57 23.03
CA THR A 815 1.41 15.45 22.14
C THR A 815 1.46 16.58 21.11
N GLN A 816 2.68 16.99 20.74
CA GLN A 816 2.97 17.95 19.68
C GLN A 816 3.84 17.31 18.59
N TYR A 817 3.59 17.66 17.32
CA TYR A 817 4.52 17.38 16.23
C TYR A 817 5.80 18.20 16.40
N VAL A 818 6.96 17.57 16.16
CA VAL A 818 8.27 18.18 16.40
C VAL A 818 9.26 17.83 15.31
N ASP A 819 10.33 18.60 15.19
CA ASP A 819 11.51 18.29 14.42
C ASP A 819 12.38 17.21 15.09
N GLU A 820 13.56 16.95 14.54
CA GLU A 820 14.54 15.98 15.09
C GLU A 820 15.11 16.40 16.44
N ASN A 821 15.07 17.68 16.78
CA ASN A 821 15.56 18.23 18.04
C ASN A 821 14.46 18.32 19.11
N GLY A 822 13.23 17.88 18.79
CA GLY A 822 12.09 17.94 19.69
C GLY A 822 11.46 19.33 19.80
N VAL A 823 11.71 20.19 18.79
CA VAL A 823 11.15 21.55 18.73
C VAL A 823 9.91 21.55 17.82
N PRO A 824 8.74 22.03 18.30
CA PRO A 824 7.54 22.10 17.47
C PRO A 824 7.60 23.30 16.51
N GLY A 825 6.92 23.16 15.35
CA GLY A 825 6.85 24.19 14.33
C GLY A 825 5.72 23.94 13.33
N MET A 826 5.66 24.79 12.31
CA MET A 826 4.61 24.76 11.29
C MET A 826 5.05 24.18 9.95
N ASP A 827 6.34 23.87 9.78
CA ASP A 827 6.83 23.25 8.55
C ASP A 827 6.16 21.89 8.30
N VAL A 828 5.75 21.63 7.07
CA VAL A 828 5.04 20.41 6.70
C VAL A 828 5.85 19.12 6.95
N ASP A 829 7.18 19.21 6.99
CA ASP A 829 8.03 18.06 7.29
C ASP A 829 7.94 17.63 8.76
N MET A 830 7.59 18.50 9.67
CA MET A 830 7.36 18.18 11.08
C MET A 830 5.87 18.18 11.46
N ASN A 831 5.09 19.16 11.00
CA ASN A 831 3.65 19.29 11.25
C ASN A 831 2.87 18.98 9.95
N PRO A 832 2.64 17.69 9.64
CA PRO A 832 2.24 17.25 8.31
C PRO A 832 0.84 17.70 7.90
N ASN A 833 0.02 18.09 8.87
CA ASN A 833 -1.36 18.49 8.65
C ASN A 833 -1.59 20.00 8.84
N GLY A 834 -0.63 20.75 9.43
CA GLY A 834 -0.75 22.18 9.73
C GLY A 834 -1.64 22.49 10.94
N SER A 835 -1.64 21.59 11.93
CA SER A 835 -2.38 21.79 13.19
C SER A 835 -1.90 23.01 13.94
N ILE A 836 -2.85 23.78 14.51
CA ILE A 836 -2.52 24.90 15.40
C ILE A 836 -1.63 24.41 16.55
N TRP A 837 -0.56 25.17 16.85
CA TRP A 837 0.44 24.84 17.87
C TRP A 837 1.04 23.44 17.70
N ALA A 838 1.06 22.90 16.50
CA ALA A 838 1.55 21.57 16.17
C ALA A 838 0.88 20.46 17.01
N VAL A 839 -0.36 20.62 17.40
CA VAL A 839 -1.11 19.63 18.22
C VAL A 839 -1.31 18.35 17.41
N GLU A 840 -0.82 17.21 17.97
CA GLU A 840 -1.02 15.88 17.40
C GLU A 840 -2.10 15.08 18.12
N GLY A 841 -2.17 15.23 19.45
CA GLY A 841 -3.15 14.54 20.28
C GLY A 841 -3.60 15.36 21.48
N ILE A 842 -4.85 15.13 21.90
CA ILE A 842 -5.48 15.80 23.05
C ILE A 842 -6.22 14.79 23.94
N THR A 843 -6.43 15.17 25.20
CA THR A 843 -7.10 14.32 26.18
C THR A 843 -8.33 15.00 26.81
N SER A 844 -9.24 14.20 27.38
CA SER A 844 -10.32 14.69 28.25
C SER A 844 -9.78 15.35 29.52
N PRO A 845 -10.58 16.18 30.23
CA PRO A 845 -10.13 16.85 31.44
C PRO A 845 -9.62 15.91 32.55
N ASP A 846 -10.19 14.69 32.63
CA ASP A 846 -9.80 13.64 33.59
C ASP A 846 -8.69 12.70 33.05
N GLY A 847 -8.27 12.87 31.79
CA GLY A 847 -7.22 12.09 31.16
C GLY A 847 -7.59 10.66 30.74
N ARG A 848 -8.86 10.26 30.82
CA ARG A 848 -9.32 8.90 30.51
C ARG A 848 -9.57 8.70 29.00
N VAL A 849 -9.95 9.74 28.30
CA VAL A 849 -10.14 9.71 26.84
C VAL A 849 -8.92 10.34 26.17
N LEU A 850 -8.29 9.64 25.27
CA LEU A 850 -7.18 10.13 24.45
C LEU A 850 -7.56 10.04 22.98
N GLY A 851 -7.39 11.13 22.25
CA GLY A 851 -7.48 11.16 20.79
C GLY A 851 -6.14 11.60 20.19
N LYS A 852 -5.66 10.92 19.15
CA LYS A 852 -4.41 11.26 18.44
C LYS A 852 -4.46 10.85 16.98
N MET A 853 -3.70 11.55 16.12
CA MET A 853 -3.66 11.25 14.70
C MET A 853 -2.67 10.13 14.37
N GLY A 854 -1.56 10.05 15.07
CA GLY A 854 -0.52 9.04 14.83
C GLY A 854 -0.91 7.64 15.30
N HIS A 855 -0.54 6.65 14.51
CA HIS A 855 -0.90 5.24 14.67
C HIS A 855 0.10 4.50 15.59
N SER A 856 0.01 4.69 16.89
CA SER A 856 0.87 3.99 17.85
C SER A 856 0.59 2.48 17.96
N GLU A 857 -0.51 1.98 17.41
CA GLU A 857 -0.83 0.56 17.28
C GLU A 857 -0.06 -0.14 16.17
N ARG A 858 0.50 0.62 15.22
CA ARG A 858 1.26 0.07 14.06
C ARG A 858 2.75 -0.11 14.35
N VAL A 859 3.13 -0.28 15.58
CA VAL A 859 4.52 -0.39 16.02
C VAL A 859 4.82 -1.80 16.51
N ALA A 860 5.93 -2.37 16.04
CA ALA A 860 6.48 -3.65 16.51
C ALA A 860 8.00 -3.71 16.24
N ASP A 861 8.69 -4.62 16.92
CA ASP A 861 10.12 -4.83 16.72
C ASP A 861 10.40 -5.31 15.29
N GLY A 862 11.48 -4.77 14.69
CA GLY A 862 11.91 -5.14 13.34
C GLY A 862 11.17 -4.43 12.19
N LEU A 863 10.18 -3.57 12.49
CA LEU A 863 9.53 -2.71 11.49
C LEU A 863 10.33 -1.41 11.27
N TYR A 864 10.13 -0.80 10.10
CA TYR A 864 10.69 0.51 9.73
C TYR A 864 12.22 0.62 9.89
N LYS A 865 12.95 -0.47 9.60
CA LYS A 865 14.40 -0.60 9.83
C LYS A 865 15.27 0.48 9.18
N ASN A 866 14.75 1.10 8.12
CA ASN A 866 15.43 2.17 7.40
C ASN A 866 15.14 3.57 7.95
N VAL A 867 14.46 3.71 9.07
CA VAL A 867 14.23 5.00 9.74
C VAL A 867 14.49 4.82 11.25
N ASP A 868 15.48 5.48 11.76
CA ASP A 868 15.80 5.43 13.19
C ASP A 868 14.76 6.20 14.01
N GLY A 869 14.41 5.66 15.18
CA GLY A 869 13.47 6.32 16.07
C GLY A 869 13.09 5.49 17.30
N CYS A 870 12.48 6.16 18.28
CA CYS A 870 11.82 5.53 19.41
C CYS A 870 10.32 5.38 19.08
N TYR A 871 9.85 4.15 18.89
CA TYR A 871 8.51 3.90 18.36
C TYR A 871 7.46 3.59 19.42
N ASP A 872 7.80 2.90 20.50
CA ASP A 872 6.83 2.42 21.50
C ASP A 872 6.58 3.47 22.60
N MET A 873 5.46 4.20 22.47
CA MET A 873 4.94 5.12 23.50
C MET A 873 4.36 4.42 24.73
N LYS A 874 4.33 3.08 24.75
CA LYS A 874 3.78 2.26 25.84
C LYS A 874 2.32 2.59 26.18
N LEU A 875 1.52 3.00 25.20
CA LEU A 875 0.11 3.38 25.40
C LEU A 875 -0.71 2.24 26.04
N PHE A 876 -0.62 1.07 25.43
CA PHE A 876 -1.42 -0.10 25.83
C PHE A 876 -0.91 -0.71 27.14
N GLN A 877 0.39 -0.68 27.39
CA GLN A 877 1.01 -1.07 28.65
C GLN A 877 0.57 -0.12 29.79
N SER A 878 0.50 1.19 29.50
CA SER A 878 0.00 2.19 30.45
C SER A 878 -1.48 1.97 30.79
N ALA A 879 -2.30 1.68 29.77
CA ALA A 879 -3.71 1.33 29.97
C ALA A 879 -3.90 0.07 30.83
N LYS A 880 -3.07 -0.97 30.61
CA LYS A 880 -3.07 -2.17 31.46
C LYS A 880 -2.68 -1.83 32.88
N ALA A 881 -1.59 -1.08 33.07
CA ALA A 881 -1.12 -0.67 34.40
C ALA A 881 -2.16 0.16 35.16
N TYR A 882 -2.95 0.97 34.46
CA TYR A 882 -4.02 1.76 35.06
C TYR A 882 -5.05 0.89 35.82
N PHE A 883 -5.41 -0.31 35.27
CA PHE A 883 -6.35 -1.24 35.91
C PHE A 883 -5.68 -2.27 36.85
N SER A 884 -4.36 -2.34 36.87
CA SER A 884 -3.64 -3.23 37.76
C SER A 884 -3.63 -2.64 39.17
N LEU A 885 -4.02 -3.47 40.14
CA LEU A 885 -4.01 -3.09 41.56
C LEU A 885 -2.59 -3.16 42.15
#